data_41b5eea070306f41ac7d049bb58f4a78
#
_entry.id   41b5eea070306f41ac7d049bb58f4a78
#
_cell.length_a   1.000
_cell.length_b   1.000
_cell.length_c   1.000
_cell.angle_alpha   90.00
_cell.angle_beta   90.00
_cell.angle_gamma   90.00
#
_symmetry.space_group_name_H-M   'P 1'
#
loop_
_entity.id
_entity.type
_entity.pdbx_description
1 polymer ?
#
loop_
_entity_poly.entity_id
_entity_poly.type
_entity_poly.pdbx_seq_one_letter_code
_entity_poly.pdbx_strand_id
1 'polypeptide(L)'
;MSYAPQINRVVAPFEVISPFQPAGDQPKAIAELTERVQNGEKDIVLMGATGTGKSATAAWLIEAVQRPTLVLVQNKTLAAQLANELRELLPNNAVEYFVSYYDYYQPEAYVPQTDTFIEKDSSINEEVERLRHSATNSLLTRRDVVVVATVSCIYGLGTPEEYIAQMVTLRRGEEVDRDELLRQFVAMQYARNDMDFHRGTFRVRGDTVEIIPMYEENAIRIEFFGDEIEAIYTLHPLTGEVIREEEEMYVFPASHYIAGAERMAKAITSIEDELRERLQTLESQGKLLEAQRLRMRTTYDLEMMEQMGFCNGIENYSRHIDGRAPGSAPNCLLDYFPDDFLLIIDESHVTVPQVGAMYEGDMSRKRTLVEHGFRLPSAMDNRPLKWEEFLERIGQTIYLSATPGKYELSQADGYVEQIIRPTGLIDPEIVVKPTKGQIDDLLEEIRVRVERDERVLVTTLTKRMAEDLTEYLLQHGVKVQYLHSDVDTLRRVELLRELRLGTFDVLVGINLLREGLDLPEVSLVAILDADKEGFLRSTTSLIQTIGRAARNVSGQVHMYADKITDSMRVAIDETNRRREIQQAYNREHGIDPQPLRKKIADITDVLAREEEDTRELLQLRKIGKKGARTVSAGAKTGSATSSKIATSTPESEDLLARAEARVRADGLAAAPAEDLLDLIEQMNEQMRVAAENLQFELAARLRDELADLKKELRLMKEAGHA
;
A
#
# COMPACT_ATOMS: atom_id res chain seq x y z
N MET A 1 -3.25 2.14 40.46
CA MET A 1 -3.62 3.16 39.47
C MET A 1 -2.32 3.51 38.77
N SER A 2 -2.13 2.91 37.59
CA SER A 2 -0.98 3.24 36.73
C SER A 2 -1.21 4.65 36.19
N TYR A 3 -0.32 5.58 36.54
CA TYR A 3 -0.29 6.89 35.89
C TYR A 3 0.16 6.66 34.45
N ALA A 4 -0.77 6.65 33.51
CA ALA A 4 -0.41 6.79 32.10
C ALA A 4 0.31 8.14 31.95
N PRO A 5 1.51 8.19 31.37
CA PRO A 5 2.21 9.45 31.17
C PRO A 5 1.34 10.39 30.35
N GLN A 6 1.17 11.63 30.84
CA GLN A 6 0.41 12.65 30.10
C GLN A 6 1.28 13.15 28.94
N ILE A 7 0.89 12.83 27.72
CA ILE A 7 1.52 13.36 26.51
C ILE A 7 0.96 14.78 26.29
N ASN A 8 1.83 15.76 26.23
CA ASN A 8 1.49 17.11 25.83
C ASN A 8 1.32 17.16 24.31
N ARG A 9 0.08 17.08 23.85
CA ARG A 9 -0.20 17.11 22.40
C ARG A 9 0.07 18.50 21.82
N VAL A 10 0.81 18.55 20.73
CA VAL A 10 0.97 19.76 19.93
C VAL A 10 -0.38 20.13 19.32
N VAL A 11 -0.79 21.38 19.50
CA VAL A 11 -2.01 21.94 18.91
C VAL A 11 -1.59 23.07 17.97
N ALA A 12 -1.55 22.76 16.67
CA ALA A 12 -1.35 23.75 15.60
C ALA A 12 -2.63 23.83 14.77
N PRO A 13 -2.96 24.99 14.19
CA PRO A 13 -4.08 25.09 13.27
C PRO A 13 -3.76 24.37 11.94
N PHE A 14 -4.77 23.78 11.31
CA PHE A 14 -4.68 23.42 9.93
C PHE A 14 -4.72 24.69 9.07
N GLU A 15 -3.76 24.83 8.17
CA GLU A 15 -3.63 25.96 7.26
C GLU A 15 -3.27 25.47 5.86
N VAL A 16 -4.17 25.73 4.89
CA VAL A 16 -3.94 25.36 3.49
C VAL A 16 -3.08 26.43 2.81
N ILE A 17 -1.92 26.02 2.34
CA ILE A 17 -1.02 26.85 1.55
C ILE A 17 -1.10 26.38 0.11
N SER A 18 -1.75 27.17 -0.74
CA SER A 18 -1.96 26.86 -2.15
C SER A 18 -1.75 28.07 -3.04
N PRO A 19 -1.14 27.91 -4.22
CA PRO A 19 -1.07 28.98 -5.23
C PRO A 19 -2.45 29.28 -5.85
N PHE A 20 -3.45 28.41 -5.60
CA PHE A 20 -4.79 28.53 -6.12
C PHE A 20 -5.80 28.80 -4.99
N GLN A 21 -6.88 29.51 -5.32
CA GLN A 21 -8.03 29.68 -4.44
C GLN A 21 -9.14 28.73 -4.88
N PRO A 22 -10.06 28.33 -3.97
CA PRO A 22 -11.24 27.58 -4.36
C PRO A 22 -12.03 28.26 -5.49
N ALA A 23 -12.35 27.50 -6.53
CA ALA A 23 -13.04 28.00 -7.71
C ALA A 23 -14.10 27.01 -8.23
N GLY A 24 -14.94 27.42 -9.16
CA GLY A 24 -16.08 26.63 -9.61
C GLY A 24 -17.07 26.38 -8.49
N ASP A 25 -17.45 25.12 -8.26
CA ASP A 25 -18.36 24.73 -7.18
C ASP A 25 -17.66 24.57 -5.82
N GLN A 26 -16.31 24.59 -5.76
CA GLN A 26 -15.58 24.33 -4.53
C GLN A 26 -15.97 25.27 -3.37
N PRO A 27 -16.06 26.61 -3.54
CA PRO A 27 -16.44 27.49 -2.45
C PRO A 27 -17.81 27.15 -1.84
N LYS A 28 -18.78 26.84 -2.69
CA LYS A 28 -20.12 26.45 -2.26
C LYS A 28 -20.10 25.11 -1.54
N ALA A 29 -19.41 24.11 -2.12
CA ALA A 29 -19.31 22.78 -1.53
C ALA A 29 -18.59 22.81 -0.17
N ILE A 30 -17.49 23.55 -0.03
CA ILE A 30 -16.77 23.71 1.24
C ILE A 30 -17.67 24.35 2.29
N ALA A 31 -18.39 25.43 1.95
CA ALA A 31 -19.27 26.11 2.88
C ALA A 31 -20.41 25.19 3.35
N GLU A 32 -21.07 24.49 2.44
CA GLU A 32 -22.19 23.58 2.75
C GLU A 32 -21.71 22.37 3.57
N LEU A 33 -20.59 21.75 3.20
CA LEU A 33 -19.99 20.65 3.95
C LEU A 33 -19.62 21.09 5.37
N THR A 34 -19.00 22.27 5.52
CA THR A 34 -18.61 22.83 6.81
C THR A 34 -19.84 23.07 7.70
N GLU A 35 -20.89 23.64 7.15
CA GLU A 35 -22.16 23.87 7.86
C GLU A 35 -22.78 22.55 8.33
N ARG A 36 -22.86 21.54 7.48
CA ARG A 36 -23.40 20.23 7.83
C ARG A 36 -22.59 19.54 8.92
N VAL A 37 -21.23 19.60 8.85
CA VAL A 37 -20.36 19.09 9.90
C VAL A 37 -20.57 19.82 11.22
N GLN A 38 -20.69 21.17 11.21
CA GLN A 38 -20.94 21.98 12.41
C GLN A 38 -22.32 21.72 13.01
N ASN A 39 -23.31 21.40 12.18
CA ASN A 39 -24.66 21.02 12.61
C ASN A 39 -24.72 19.60 13.20
N GLY A 40 -23.62 18.86 13.17
CA GLY A 40 -23.53 17.51 13.74
C GLY A 40 -24.12 16.41 12.87
N GLU A 41 -24.34 16.64 11.57
CA GLU A 41 -24.79 15.58 10.65
C GLU A 41 -23.76 14.44 10.64
N LYS A 42 -24.23 13.20 10.81
CA LYS A 42 -23.36 12.04 10.93
C LYS A 42 -22.80 11.61 9.57
N ASP A 43 -23.65 11.55 8.56
CA ASP A 43 -23.31 11.01 7.24
C ASP A 43 -23.59 12.08 6.17
N ILE A 44 -22.55 12.52 5.46
CA ILE A 44 -22.61 13.59 4.47
C ILE A 44 -22.02 13.07 3.15
N VAL A 45 -22.70 13.29 2.03
CA VAL A 45 -22.24 12.88 0.70
C VAL A 45 -21.82 14.09 -0.13
N LEU A 46 -20.60 14.08 -0.65
CA LEU A 46 -20.15 14.97 -1.72
C LEU A 46 -20.14 14.19 -3.04
N MET A 47 -21.08 14.49 -3.91
CA MET A 47 -21.12 13.98 -5.27
C MET A 47 -20.32 14.90 -6.19
N GLY A 48 -19.04 14.59 -6.35
CA GLY A 48 -18.13 15.39 -7.14
C GLY A 48 -17.77 14.73 -8.47
N ALA A 49 -18.01 15.40 -9.60
CA ALA A 49 -17.60 14.92 -10.90
C ALA A 49 -16.06 14.71 -10.95
N THR A 50 -15.61 13.85 -11.85
CA THR A 50 -14.17 13.58 -12.02
C THR A 50 -13.43 14.87 -12.43
N GLY A 51 -12.31 15.17 -11.76
CA GLY A 51 -11.49 16.34 -12.06
C GLY A 51 -12.00 17.66 -11.48
N THR A 52 -12.99 17.67 -10.59
CA THR A 52 -13.45 18.89 -9.91
C THR A 52 -12.59 19.32 -8.73
N GLY A 53 -11.54 18.54 -8.40
CA GLY A 53 -10.63 18.85 -7.29
C GLY A 53 -11.18 18.48 -5.92
N LYS A 54 -11.82 17.30 -5.79
CA LYS A 54 -12.33 16.79 -4.51
C LYS A 54 -11.28 16.74 -3.41
N SER A 55 -10.02 16.36 -3.74
CA SER A 55 -8.90 16.35 -2.78
C SER A 55 -8.61 17.72 -2.20
N ALA A 56 -8.60 18.76 -3.05
CA ALA A 56 -8.42 20.14 -2.61
C ALA A 56 -9.61 20.62 -1.75
N THR A 57 -10.84 20.27 -2.17
CA THR A 57 -12.05 20.55 -1.37
C THR A 57 -11.95 19.91 0.02
N ALA A 58 -11.44 18.67 0.11
CA ALA A 58 -11.22 17.99 1.39
C ALA A 58 -10.17 18.74 2.25
N ALA A 59 -9.07 19.24 1.67
CA ALA A 59 -8.06 20.00 2.42
C ALA A 59 -8.63 21.30 2.99
N TRP A 60 -9.36 22.09 2.21
CA TRP A 60 -10.03 23.31 2.71
C TRP A 60 -11.14 23.02 3.71
N LEU A 61 -11.83 21.89 3.58
CA LEU A 61 -12.78 21.45 4.59
C LEU A 61 -12.09 21.11 5.91
N ILE A 62 -10.96 20.40 5.88
CA ILE A 62 -10.15 20.09 7.08
C ILE A 62 -9.68 21.38 7.75
N GLU A 63 -9.22 22.37 6.96
CA GLU A 63 -8.89 23.71 7.46
C GLU A 63 -10.11 24.39 8.12
N ALA A 64 -11.28 24.34 7.50
CA ALA A 64 -12.49 25.00 8.04
C ALA A 64 -13.00 24.33 9.32
N VAL A 65 -12.85 23.01 9.46
CA VAL A 65 -13.38 22.21 10.57
C VAL A 65 -12.36 22.07 11.72
N GLN A 66 -11.04 22.17 11.45
CA GLN A 66 -9.97 22.11 12.46
C GLN A 66 -9.99 20.84 13.31
N ARG A 67 -10.20 19.66 12.70
CA ARG A 67 -10.27 18.38 13.42
C ARG A 67 -9.28 17.37 12.85
N PRO A 68 -8.68 16.49 13.69
CA PRO A 68 -7.93 15.35 13.21
C PRO A 68 -8.76 14.55 12.21
N THR A 69 -8.17 14.15 11.10
CA THR A 69 -8.94 13.56 10.00
C THR A 69 -8.31 12.26 9.52
N LEU A 70 -9.15 11.23 9.37
CA LEU A 70 -8.81 10.00 8.65
C LEU A 70 -9.38 10.08 7.23
N VAL A 71 -8.51 9.93 6.22
CA VAL A 71 -8.93 9.81 4.83
C VAL A 71 -8.73 8.38 4.37
N LEU A 72 -9.83 7.68 4.14
CA LEU A 72 -9.83 6.27 3.76
C LEU A 72 -9.99 6.13 2.24
N VAL A 73 -9.05 5.41 1.61
CA VAL A 73 -9.01 5.20 0.17
C VAL A 73 -8.90 3.71 -0.20
N GLN A 74 -9.26 3.36 -1.41
CA GLN A 74 -9.42 1.97 -1.84
C GLN A 74 -8.10 1.19 -2.08
N ASN A 75 -6.97 1.87 -2.38
CA ASN A 75 -5.70 1.20 -2.67
C ASN A 75 -4.47 2.05 -2.33
N LYS A 76 -3.28 1.42 -2.29
CA LYS A 76 -2.01 2.05 -1.92
C LYS A 76 -1.60 3.20 -2.84
N THR A 77 -1.79 3.05 -4.14
CA THR A 77 -1.39 4.05 -5.15
C THR A 77 -2.18 5.37 -4.97
N LEU A 78 -3.50 5.26 -4.80
CA LEU A 78 -4.32 6.44 -4.51
C LEU A 78 -4.02 7.04 -3.14
N ALA A 79 -3.71 6.20 -2.15
CA ALA A 79 -3.31 6.67 -0.83
C ALA A 79 -2.02 7.50 -0.91
N ALA A 80 -1.00 7.03 -1.65
CA ALA A 80 0.25 7.76 -1.84
C ALA A 80 0.03 9.08 -2.58
N GLN A 81 -0.73 9.04 -3.68
CA GLN A 81 -1.06 10.25 -4.44
C GLN A 81 -1.77 11.28 -3.56
N LEU A 82 -2.81 10.87 -2.84
CA LEU A 82 -3.60 11.77 -2.01
C LEU A 82 -2.81 12.30 -0.80
N ALA A 83 -1.95 11.46 -0.19
CA ALA A 83 -1.06 11.89 0.89
C ALA A 83 -0.10 12.98 0.40
N ASN A 84 0.48 12.83 -0.79
CA ASN A 84 1.36 13.84 -1.37
C ASN A 84 0.61 15.13 -1.73
N GLU A 85 -0.57 15.04 -2.35
CA GLU A 85 -1.42 16.20 -2.63
C GLU A 85 -1.77 16.96 -1.34
N LEU A 86 -2.10 16.24 -0.25
CA LEU A 86 -2.40 16.86 1.04
C LEU A 86 -1.16 17.42 1.73
N ARG A 87 0.02 16.81 1.61
CA ARG A 87 1.30 17.38 2.12
C ARG A 87 1.66 18.69 1.43
N GLU A 88 1.42 18.78 0.12
CA GLU A 88 1.63 20.04 -0.62
C GLU A 88 0.65 21.13 -0.17
N LEU A 89 -0.60 20.77 0.15
CA LEU A 89 -1.63 21.72 0.56
C LEU A 89 -1.54 22.08 2.06
N LEU A 90 -1.03 21.18 2.91
CA LEU A 90 -0.93 21.32 4.37
C LEU A 90 0.52 21.14 4.84
N PRO A 91 1.49 21.93 4.33
CA PRO A 91 2.92 21.68 4.54
C PRO A 91 3.38 21.86 5.99
N ASN A 92 2.62 22.56 6.81
CA ASN A 92 2.94 22.82 8.22
C ASN A 92 2.25 21.84 9.20
N ASN A 93 1.42 20.93 8.68
CA ASN A 93 0.66 19.97 9.47
C ASN A 93 1.16 18.54 9.25
N ALA A 94 0.81 17.64 10.16
CA ALA A 94 1.18 16.24 10.04
C ALA A 94 0.25 15.52 9.04
N VAL A 95 0.75 15.23 7.85
CA VAL A 95 0.05 14.40 6.86
C VAL A 95 0.74 13.05 6.79
N GLU A 96 0.10 12.05 7.35
CA GLU A 96 0.63 10.71 7.56
C GLU A 96 0.07 9.72 6.55
N TYR A 97 0.79 8.61 6.37
CA TYR A 97 0.46 7.55 5.42
C TYR A 97 0.38 6.20 6.12
N PHE A 98 -0.77 5.52 6.02
CA PHE A 98 -0.99 4.27 6.72
C PHE A 98 -1.60 3.20 5.80
N VAL A 99 -0.74 2.36 5.24
CA VAL A 99 -1.13 1.26 4.35
C VAL A 99 -0.52 -0.06 4.83
N SER A 100 -0.78 -1.16 4.13
CA SER A 100 -0.10 -2.43 4.41
C SER A 100 1.40 -2.30 4.11
N TYR A 101 2.25 -2.66 5.07
CA TYR A 101 3.71 -2.60 4.97
C TYR A 101 4.34 -3.77 4.21
N TYR A 102 3.53 -4.67 3.67
CA TYR A 102 4.01 -5.77 2.83
C TYR A 102 4.10 -5.34 1.37
N ASP A 103 5.27 -5.47 0.75
CA ASP A 103 5.42 -5.36 -0.71
C ASP A 103 4.87 -6.61 -1.38
N TYR A 104 5.19 -7.76 -0.81
CA TYR A 104 4.61 -9.05 -1.15
C TYR A 104 4.00 -9.68 0.10
N TYR A 105 2.79 -10.21 -0.01
CA TYR A 105 2.11 -10.88 1.08
C TYR A 105 1.36 -12.11 0.60
N GLN A 106 1.87 -13.27 0.97
CA GLN A 106 1.14 -14.54 0.88
C GLN A 106 0.68 -14.92 2.29
N PRO A 107 -0.61 -14.83 2.59
CA PRO A 107 -1.09 -15.21 3.90
C PRO A 107 -0.94 -16.70 4.13
N GLU A 108 -0.66 -17.08 5.38
CA GLU A 108 -0.72 -18.47 5.82
C GLU A 108 -2.09 -19.07 5.48
N ALA A 109 -2.11 -20.22 4.82
CA ALA A 109 -3.34 -20.90 4.43
C ALA A 109 -3.17 -22.42 4.41
N TYR A 110 -4.27 -23.13 4.48
CA TYR A 110 -4.29 -24.58 4.32
C TYR A 110 -5.39 -24.99 3.34
N VAL A 111 -5.02 -25.84 2.39
CA VAL A 111 -5.94 -26.39 1.38
C VAL A 111 -6.20 -27.86 1.70
N PRO A 112 -7.33 -28.19 2.36
CA PRO A 112 -7.60 -29.56 2.82
C PRO A 112 -7.67 -30.60 1.71
N GLN A 113 -8.13 -30.20 0.49
CA GLN A 113 -8.28 -31.10 -0.65
C GLN A 113 -6.95 -31.69 -1.15
N THR A 114 -5.87 -30.93 -1.01
CA THR A 114 -4.54 -31.32 -1.47
C THR A 114 -3.56 -31.55 -0.32
N ASP A 115 -4.02 -31.47 0.94
CA ASP A 115 -3.18 -31.49 2.15
C ASP A 115 -1.98 -30.54 2.04
N THR A 116 -2.20 -29.35 1.46
CA THR A 116 -1.14 -28.39 1.20
C THR A 116 -1.21 -27.25 2.21
N PHE A 117 -0.18 -27.11 3.04
CA PHE A 117 0.04 -25.96 3.90
C PHE A 117 0.86 -24.92 3.16
N ILE A 118 0.32 -23.72 3.06
CA ILE A 118 0.98 -22.54 2.50
C ILE A 118 1.49 -21.74 3.68
N GLU A 119 2.81 -21.67 3.82
CA GLU A 119 3.44 -20.87 4.85
C GLU A 119 3.26 -19.37 4.55
N LYS A 120 3.18 -18.54 5.61
CA LYS A 120 3.19 -17.10 5.45
C LYS A 120 4.51 -16.70 4.81
N ASP A 121 4.44 -16.08 3.64
CA ASP A 121 5.59 -15.46 2.98
C ASP A 121 5.31 -13.97 2.79
N SER A 122 6.25 -13.14 3.18
CA SER A 122 6.07 -11.70 3.11
C SER A 122 7.41 -10.98 3.05
N SER A 123 7.50 -9.97 2.20
CA SER A 123 8.55 -8.96 2.26
C SER A 123 8.00 -7.70 2.90
N ILE A 124 8.71 -7.20 3.90
CA ILE A 124 8.36 -5.98 4.63
C ILE A 124 9.09 -4.83 3.97
N ASN A 125 8.36 -3.78 3.66
CA ASN A 125 8.91 -2.50 3.27
C ASN A 125 9.20 -1.69 4.55
N GLU A 126 10.47 -1.55 4.88
CA GLU A 126 10.92 -0.85 6.10
C GLU A 126 10.47 0.61 6.13
N GLU A 127 10.35 1.27 4.97
CA GLU A 127 9.91 2.65 4.90
C GLU A 127 8.41 2.78 5.16
N VAL A 128 7.61 1.89 4.60
CA VAL A 128 6.16 1.86 4.89
C VAL A 128 5.91 1.49 6.36
N GLU A 129 6.74 0.63 6.95
CA GLU A 129 6.69 0.33 8.39
C GLU A 129 6.97 1.59 9.23
N ARG A 130 8.01 2.35 8.88
CA ARG A 130 8.30 3.65 9.49
C ARG A 130 7.11 4.60 9.43
N LEU A 131 6.50 4.75 8.25
CA LEU A 131 5.36 5.64 8.05
C LEU A 131 4.14 5.23 8.89
N ARG A 132 3.94 3.92 9.12
CA ARG A 132 2.89 3.43 10.01
C ARG A 132 3.16 3.80 11.47
N HIS A 133 4.40 3.65 11.93
CA HIS A 133 4.81 4.10 13.27
C HIS A 133 4.73 5.62 13.41
N SER A 134 5.11 6.37 12.36
CA SER A 134 4.95 7.83 12.32
C SER A 134 3.49 8.24 12.48
N ALA A 135 2.57 7.58 11.78
CA ALA A 135 1.14 7.87 11.86
C ALA A 135 0.59 7.67 13.29
N THR A 136 0.91 6.55 13.94
CA THR A 136 0.47 6.29 15.32
C THR A 136 1.11 7.27 16.31
N ASN A 137 2.38 7.61 16.13
CA ASN A 137 3.07 8.61 16.94
C ASN A 137 2.40 9.99 16.80
N SER A 138 2.19 10.47 15.57
CA SER A 138 1.54 11.75 15.31
C SER A 138 0.14 11.82 15.91
N LEU A 139 -0.66 10.77 15.83
CA LEU A 139 -1.99 10.70 16.44
C LEU A 139 -1.95 10.83 17.97
N LEU A 140 -0.90 10.32 18.61
CA LEU A 140 -0.75 10.40 20.06
C LEU A 140 -0.18 11.74 20.52
N THR A 141 0.69 12.39 19.73
CA THR A 141 1.46 13.57 20.12
C THR A 141 0.92 14.88 19.54
N ARG A 142 0.04 14.87 18.54
CA ARG A 142 -0.47 16.05 17.83
C ARG A 142 -1.98 16.03 17.68
N ARG A 143 -2.55 17.21 17.40
CA ARG A 143 -3.98 17.38 17.07
C ARG A 143 -4.19 17.70 15.59
N ASP A 144 -3.20 18.27 14.93
CA ASP A 144 -3.21 18.71 13.53
C ASP A 144 -2.72 17.58 12.61
N VAL A 145 -3.40 16.44 12.68
CA VAL A 145 -3.00 15.20 11.97
C VAL A 145 -4.05 14.81 10.93
N VAL A 146 -3.60 14.59 9.72
CA VAL A 146 -4.37 13.92 8.64
C VAL A 146 -3.70 12.60 8.33
N VAL A 147 -4.41 11.48 8.49
CA VAL A 147 -3.90 10.17 8.10
C VAL A 147 -4.59 9.71 6.84
N VAL A 148 -3.84 9.47 5.77
CA VAL A 148 -4.35 8.83 4.56
C VAL A 148 -4.10 7.34 4.65
N ALA A 149 -5.17 6.55 4.64
CA ALA A 149 -5.08 5.11 4.89
C ALA A 149 -5.87 4.28 3.87
N THR A 150 -5.47 3.02 3.72
CA THR A 150 -6.29 2.00 3.04
C THR A 150 -7.04 1.17 4.09
N VAL A 151 -7.80 0.17 3.65
CA VAL A 151 -8.50 -0.78 4.55
C VAL A 151 -7.59 -1.46 5.56
N SER A 152 -6.26 -1.35 5.45
CA SER A 152 -5.34 -1.82 6.48
C SER A 152 -5.54 -1.15 7.85
N CYS A 153 -6.19 0.01 7.90
CA CYS A 153 -6.51 0.73 9.14
C CYS A 153 -7.53 0.02 10.04
N ILE A 154 -8.33 -0.91 9.51
CA ILE A 154 -9.28 -1.70 10.30
C ILE A 154 -8.72 -3.05 10.77
N TYR A 155 -7.47 -3.37 10.43
CA TYR A 155 -6.79 -4.57 10.90
C TYR A 155 -6.17 -4.34 12.28
N GLY A 156 -6.00 -5.44 13.02
CA GLY A 156 -5.45 -5.42 14.38
C GLY A 156 -4.11 -4.70 14.49
N LEU A 157 -4.04 -3.82 15.47
CA LEU A 157 -2.82 -3.22 16.04
C LEU A 157 -2.78 -3.52 17.54
N GLY A 158 -1.67 -3.23 18.20
CA GLY A 158 -1.60 -3.22 19.66
C GLY A 158 -2.48 -2.13 20.27
N THR A 159 -2.75 -2.23 21.56
CA THR A 159 -3.57 -1.23 22.27
C THR A 159 -2.82 0.09 22.42
N PRO A 160 -3.46 1.25 22.16
CA PRO A 160 -2.84 2.56 22.39
C PRO A 160 -2.35 2.74 23.82
N GLU A 161 -3.11 2.21 24.81
CA GLU A 161 -2.78 2.31 26.23
C GLU A 161 -1.45 1.62 26.57
N GLU A 162 -1.21 0.39 26.05
CA GLU A 162 0.06 -0.31 26.24
C GLU A 162 1.20 0.37 25.50
N TYR A 163 0.95 0.85 24.29
CA TYR A 163 1.93 1.56 23.50
C TYR A 163 2.41 2.83 24.20
N ILE A 164 1.49 3.60 24.82
CA ILE A 164 1.82 4.77 25.64
C ILE A 164 2.47 4.36 26.98
N ALA A 165 1.98 3.29 27.62
CA ALA A 165 2.51 2.86 28.92
C ALA A 165 3.97 2.40 28.85
N GLN A 166 4.41 1.91 27.69
CA GLN A 166 5.79 1.47 27.45
C GLN A 166 6.69 2.57 26.88
N MET A 167 6.15 3.75 26.55
CA MET A 167 6.97 4.84 26.03
C MET A 167 7.90 5.41 27.11
N VAL A 168 9.06 5.90 26.69
CA VAL A 168 10.00 6.63 27.56
C VAL A 168 9.89 8.12 27.29
N THR A 169 9.78 8.89 28.36
CA THR A 169 9.90 10.35 28.31
C THR A 169 11.29 10.76 28.77
N LEU A 170 11.96 11.55 27.96
CA LEU A 170 13.30 12.08 28.23
C LEU A 170 13.18 13.60 28.40
N ARG A 171 13.74 14.14 29.52
CA ARG A 171 13.77 15.59 29.78
C ARG A 171 15.16 16.01 30.13
N ARG A 172 15.58 17.14 29.60
CA ARG A 172 16.84 17.78 30.00
C ARG A 172 16.81 18.12 31.47
N GLY A 173 17.92 17.83 32.20
CA GLY A 173 18.06 18.05 33.63
C GLY A 173 17.35 17.01 34.51
N GLU A 174 16.77 15.96 33.94
CA GLU A 174 16.15 14.85 34.68
C GLU A 174 17.22 13.84 35.11
N GLU A 175 17.14 13.34 36.36
CA GLU A 175 17.96 12.24 36.83
C GLU A 175 17.38 10.90 36.37
N VAL A 176 18.11 10.18 35.54
CA VAL A 176 17.71 8.89 34.96
C VAL A 176 18.88 7.92 35.04
N ASP A 177 18.69 6.78 35.73
CA ASP A 177 19.67 5.68 35.70
C ASP A 177 19.83 5.19 34.24
N ARG A 178 21.03 5.39 33.68
CA ARG A 178 21.34 5.06 32.30
C ARG A 178 21.12 3.57 32.00
N ASP A 179 21.53 2.70 32.90
CA ASP A 179 21.42 1.25 32.70
C ASP A 179 19.96 0.79 32.75
N GLU A 180 19.12 1.47 33.52
CA GLU A 180 17.68 1.25 33.52
C GLU A 180 17.04 1.73 32.20
N LEU A 181 17.44 2.89 31.68
CA LEU A 181 17.00 3.39 30.39
C LEU A 181 17.35 2.41 29.26
N LEU A 182 18.56 1.83 29.26
CA LEU A 182 18.96 0.83 28.28
C LEU A 182 18.10 -0.44 28.37
N ARG A 183 17.76 -0.88 29.59
CA ARG A 183 16.83 -2.02 29.78
C ARG A 183 15.42 -1.69 29.26
N GLN A 184 14.95 -0.46 29.48
CA GLN A 184 13.66 -0.01 28.94
C GLN A 184 13.67 -0.03 27.40
N PHE A 185 14.73 0.43 26.74
CA PHE A 185 14.84 0.34 25.26
C PHE A 185 14.79 -1.10 24.76
N VAL A 186 15.45 -2.04 25.44
CA VAL A 186 15.35 -3.47 25.10
C VAL A 186 13.92 -3.99 25.33
N ALA A 187 13.28 -3.62 26.43
CA ALA A 187 11.88 -3.98 26.70
C ALA A 187 10.91 -3.40 25.65
N MET A 188 11.22 -2.23 25.09
CA MET A 188 10.52 -1.59 23.98
C MET A 188 10.84 -2.22 22.60
N GLN A 189 11.57 -3.33 22.55
CA GLN A 189 11.96 -4.05 21.33
C GLN A 189 13.01 -3.33 20.46
N TYR A 190 13.78 -2.38 21.01
CA TYR A 190 14.97 -1.86 20.37
C TYR A 190 16.16 -2.79 20.58
N ALA A 191 16.93 -3.01 19.53
CA ALA A 191 18.12 -3.83 19.58
C ALA A 191 19.38 -2.97 19.84
N ARG A 192 20.26 -3.40 20.76
CA ARG A 192 21.57 -2.76 20.89
C ARG A 192 22.47 -3.16 19.73
N ASN A 193 22.96 -2.18 18.99
CA ASN A 193 23.91 -2.40 17.92
C ASN A 193 24.92 -1.27 17.82
N ASP A 194 26.10 -1.46 18.41
CA ASP A 194 27.15 -0.46 18.43
C ASP A 194 27.93 -0.36 17.10
N MET A 195 27.76 -1.32 16.19
CA MET A 195 28.52 -1.42 14.94
C MET A 195 27.72 -0.99 13.71
N ASP A 196 26.44 -1.38 13.63
CA ASP A 196 25.54 -1.10 12.52
C ASP A 196 24.32 -0.35 13.06
N PHE A 197 24.40 0.98 13.03
CA PHE A 197 23.40 1.86 13.62
C PHE A 197 22.33 2.18 12.58
N HIS A 198 21.18 1.55 12.72
CA HIS A 198 20.04 1.68 11.84
C HIS A 198 18.72 1.82 12.63
N ARG A 199 17.62 2.02 11.95
CA ARG A 199 16.30 2.18 12.54
C ARG A 199 15.95 1.00 13.45
N GLY A 200 15.34 1.28 14.62
CA GLY A 200 15.03 0.26 15.62
C GLY A 200 16.23 -0.22 16.43
N THR A 201 17.37 0.48 16.35
CA THR A 201 18.56 0.18 17.16
C THR A 201 18.99 1.34 18.02
N PHE A 202 19.68 1.02 19.11
CA PHE A 202 20.40 2.01 19.92
C PHE A 202 21.87 1.58 20.10
N ARG A 203 22.72 2.57 20.38
CA ARG A 203 24.13 2.35 20.69
C ARG A 203 24.58 3.19 21.85
N VAL A 204 25.66 2.77 22.51
CA VAL A 204 26.20 3.44 23.70
C VAL A 204 27.69 3.71 23.51
N ARG A 205 28.10 4.95 23.72
CA ARG A 205 29.50 5.37 23.65
C ARG A 205 29.84 6.28 24.84
N GLY A 206 30.44 5.68 25.90
CA GLY A 206 30.72 6.41 27.15
C GLY A 206 29.41 6.87 27.79
N ASP A 207 29.32 8.18 28.01
CA ASP A 207 28.15 8.84 28.63
C ASP A 207 27.09 9.27 27.61
N THR A 208 27.23 8.80 26.34
CA THR A 208 26.31 9.15 25.28
C THR A 208 25.53 7.90 24.86
N VAL A 209 24.21 8.03 24.78
CA VAL A 209 23.28 7.05 24.23
C VAL A 209 22.65 7.60 22.96
N GLU A 210 22.68 6.83 21.89
CA GLU A 210 22.04 7.22 20.63
C GLU A 210 21.03 6.15 20.21
N ILE A 211 19.87 6.56 19.73
CA ILE A 211 18.78 5.69 19.25
C ILE A 211 18.19 6.22 17.96
N ILE A 212 17.87 5.33 17.00
CA ILE A 212 17.05 5.69 15.84
C ILE A 212 15.67 5.07 16.03
N PRO A 213 14.64 5.88 16.37
CA PRO A 213 13.28 5.39 16.54
C PRO A 213 12.71 4.78 15.28
N MET A 214 11.73 3.87 15.42
CA MET A 214 11.08 3.22 14.26
C MET A 214 10.29 4.20 13.38
N TYR A 215 9.83 5.31 13.94
CA TYR A 215 9.00 6.33 13.27
C TYR A 215 9.79 7.52 12.72
N GLU A 216 11.11 7.58 12.94
CA GLU A 216 11.96 8.71 12.57
C GLU A 216 13.06 8.31 11.59
N GLU A 217 13.50 9.26 10.77
CA GLU A 217 14.71 9.14 9.95
C GLU A 217 15.96 9.58 10.70
N ASN A 218 15.79 10.46 11.68
CA ASN A 218 16.84 11.06 12.46
C ASN A 218 17.15 10.26 13.72
N ALA A 219 18.40 10.35 14.19
CA ALA A 219 18.81 9.77 15.44
C ALA A 219 18.57 10.75 16.59
N ILE A 220 18.27 10.22 17.77
CA ILE A 220 18.23 10.94 19.03
C ILE A 220 19.52 10.63 19.77
N ARG A 221 20.25 11.66 20.20
CA ARG A 221 21.41 11.55 21.09
C ARG A 221 21.05 12.09 22.45
N ILE A 222 21.36 11.32 23.48
CA ILE A 222 21.16 11.67 24.88
C ILE A 222 22.56 11.72 25.52
N GLU A 223 22.96 12.88 26.02
CA GLU A 223 24.23 13.06 26.71
C GLU A 223 23.98 13.11 28.22
N PHE A 224 24.74 12.29 28.94
CA PHE A 224 24.63 12.18 30.41
C PHE A 224 25.81 12.82 31.08
N PHE A 225 25.55 13.47 32.23
CA PHE A 225 26.56 13.83 33.21
C PHE A 225 26.26 13.09 34.53
N GLY A 226 26.90 11.93 34.71
CA GLY A 226 26.48 10.97 35.74
C GLY A 226 25.12 10.37 35.39
N ASP A 227 24.14 10.57 36.27
CA ASP A 227 22.76 10.10 36.08
C ASP A 227 21.81 11.21 35.57
N GLU A 228 22.34 12.43 35.35
CA GLU A 228 21.54 13.56 34.84
C GLU A 228 21.62 13.63 33.30
N ILE A 229 20.51 13.83 32.63
CA ILE A 229 20.45 14.12 31.20
C ILE A 229 20.90 15.56 30.97
N GLU A 230 22.14 15.76 30.50
CA GLU A 230 22.70 17.09 30.25
C GLU A 230 22.09 17.72 28.99
N ALA A 231 21.95 16.95 27.93
CA ALA A 231 21.40 17.43 26.68
C ALA A 231 20.74 16.29 25.85
N ILE A 232 19.76 16.69 25.01
CA ILE A 232 19.07 15.81 24.05
C ILE A 232 19.17 16.47 22.69
N TYR A 233 19.64 15.74 21.68
CA TYR A 233 19.80 16.24 20.32
C TYR A 233 19.10 15.35 19.30
N THR A 234 18.49 15.97 18.31
CA THR A 234 18.12 15.31 17.06
C THR A 234 19.27 15.44 16.07
N LEU A 235 19.74 14.34 15.51
CA LEU A 235 20.91 14.27 14.66
C LEU A 235 20.60 13.63 13.30
N HIS A 236 21.36 14.02 12.29
CA HIS A 236 21.43 13.24 11.06
C HIS A 236 22.24 11.94 11.29
N PRO A 237 21.66 10.74 11.04
CA PRO A 237 22.27 9.47 11.50
C PRO A 237 23.60 9.12 10.83
N LEU A 238 23.84 9.60 9.59
CA LEU A 238 25.07 9.33 8.84
C LEU A 238 26.19 10.34 9.14
N THR A 239 25.85 11.65 9.18
CA THR A 239 26.85 12.70 9.36
C THR A 239 27.10 13.02 10.83
N GLY A 240 26.16 12.69 11.72
CA GLY A 240 26.18 13.08 13.13
C GLY A 240 25.97 14.59 13.37
N GLU A 241 25.54 15.33 12.34
CA GLU A 241 25.24 16.74 12.41
C GLU A 241 24.03 16.98 13.32
N VAL A 242 24.13 17.91 14.24
CA VAL A 242 23.03 18.30 15.11
C VAL A 242 22.04 19.14 14.31
N ILE A 243 20.80 18.63 14.20
CA ILE A 243 19.70 19.31 13.53
C ILE A 243 18.99 20.22 14.51
N ARG A 244 18.74 19.73 15.75
CA ARG A 244 18.01 20.47 16.79
C ARG A 244 18.40 19.98 18.18
N GLU A 245 18.37 20.87 19.15
CA GLU A 245 18.42 20.57 20.57
C GLU A 245 17.01 20.53 21.14
N GLU A 246 16.73 19.54 22.00
CA GLU A 246 15.40 19.26 22.53
C GLU A 246 15.39 19.42 24.07
N GLU A 247 14.34 20.01 24.60
CA GLU A 247 14.11 20.07 26.05
C GLU A 247 13.37 18.83 26.57
N GLU A 248 12.47 18.27 25.76
CA GLU A 248 11.70 17.07 26.08
C GLU A 248 11.50 16.23 24.82
N MET A 249 11.58 14.92 24.96
CA MET A 249 11.35 13.97 23.87
C MET A 249 10.65 12.71 24.34
N TYR A 250 9.78 12.16 23.51
CA TYR A 250 9.13 10.88 23.72
C TYR A 250 9.74 9.82 22.80
N VAL A 251 10.11 8.67 23.36
CA VAL A 251 10.54 7.51 22.59
C VAL A 251 9.47 6.43 22.72
N PHE A 252 8.83 6.10 21.59
CA PHE A 252 7.78 5.09 21.52
C PHE A 252 8.38 3.71 21.19
N PRO A 253 7.66 2.62 21.54
CA PRO A 253 8.12 1.27 21.25
C PRO A 253 8.40 1.00 19.76
N ALA A 254 9.33 0.08 19.50
CA ALA A 254 9.70 -0.35 18.14
C ALA A 254 8.67 -1.28 17.51
N SER A 255 7.65 -1.74 18.24
CA SER A 255 6.58 -2.59 17.75
C SER A 255 5.23 -2.11 18.30
N HIS A 256 4.18 -2.22 17.49
CA HIS A 256 2.81 -1.97 17.96
C HIS A 256 2.28 -3.09 18.87
N TYR A 257 2.78 -4.32 18.71
CA TYR A 257 2.45 -5.46 19.57
C TYR A 257 3.45 -5.57 20.72
N ILE A 258 3.29 -4.70 21.70
CA ILE A 258 4.11 -4.67 22.90
C ILE A 258 3.25 -4.89 24.13
N ALA A 259 3.80 -5.58 25.12
CA ALA A 259 3.17 -5.75 26.43
C ALA A 259 4.25 -5.71 27.52
N GLY A 260 3.94 -5.08 28.63
CA GLY A 260 4.80 -5.13 29.82
C GLY A 260 4.95 -6.57 30.35
N ALA A 261 6.03 -6.84 31.08
CA ALA A 261 6.39 -8.17 31.57
C ALA A 261 5.26 -8.89 32.32
N GLU A 262 4.52 -8.18 33.16
CA GLU A 262 3.38 -8.76 33.90
C GLU A 262 2.25 -9.20 32.98
N ARG A 263 1.96 -8.40 31.94
CA ARG A 263 0.91 -8.70 30.96
C ARG A 263 1.31 -9.85 30.07
N MET A 264 2.58 -9.89 29.66
CA MET A 264 3.14 -11.01 28.87
C MET A 264 3.06 -12.33 29.65
N ALA A 265 3.41 -12.33 30.95
CA ALA A 265 3.28 -13.53 31.78
C ALA A 265 1.83 -14.02 31.91
N LYS A 266 0.86 -13.11 32.05
CA LYS A 266 -0.57 -13.45 32.04
C LYS A 266 -1.02 -14.01 30.68
N ALA A 267 -0.53 -13.43 29.59
CA ALA A 267 -0.82 -13.89 28.24
C ALA A 267 -0.30 -15.32 28.02
N ILE A 268 0.95 -15.61 28.40
CA ILE A 268 1.56 -16.95 28.32
C ILE A 268 0.70 -17.96 29.06
N THR A 269 0.33 -17.70 30.32
CA THR A 269 -0.53 -18.59 31.10
C THR A 269 -1.89 -18.83 30.41
N SER A 270 -2.49 -17.78 29.89
CA SER A 270 -3.78 -17.87 29.20
C SER A 270 -3.70 -18.64 27.88
N ILE A 271 -2.58 -18.54 27.15
CA ILE A 271 -2.31 -19.32 25.93
C ILE A 271 -2.13 -20.80 26.28
N GLU A 272 -1.41 -21.12 27.36
CA GLU A 272 -1.22 -22.51 27.84
C GLU A 272 -2.56 -23.16 28.20
N ASP A 273 -3.45 -22.41 28.86
CA ASP A 273 -4.78 -22.90 29.23
C ASP A 273 -5.63 -23.20 27.99
N GLU A 274 -5.66 -22.26 27.01
CA GLU A 274 -6.36 -22.48 25.74
C GLU A 274 -5.77 -23.66 24.95
N LEU A 275 -4.43 -23.78 24.92
CA LEU A 275 -3.77 -24.94 24.29
C LEU A 275 -4.21 -26.24 24.91
N ARG A 276 -4.24 -26.34 26.24
CA ARG A 276 -4.64 -27.55 26.98
C ARG A 276 -6.07 -27.94 26.62
N GLU A 277 -7.01 -27.00 26.65
CA GLU A 277 -8.42 -27.24 26.31
C GLU A 277 -8.58 -27.66 24.84
N ARG A 278 -7.85 -27.01 23.93
CA ARG A 278 -7.94 -27.32 22.50
C ARG A 278 -7.34 -28.68 22.18
N LEU A 279 -6.24 -29.07 22.81
CA LEU A 279 -5.64 -30.40 22.66
C LEU A 279 -6.60 -31.50 23.13
N GLN A 280 -7.23 -31.35 24.31
CA GLN A 280 -8.25 -32.30 24.79
C GLN A 280 -9.40 -32.43 23.79
N THR A 281 -9.84 -31.32 23.20
CA THR A 281 -10.91 -31.34 22.19
C THR A 281 -10.49 -32.10 20.94
N LEU A 282 -9.31 -31.85 20.39
CA LEU A 282 -8.80 -32.51 19.19
C LEU A 282 -8.56 -34.00 19.41
N GLU A 283 -7.96 -34.37 20.56
CA GLU A 283 -7.71 -35.76 20.94
C GLU A 283 -9.02 -36.53 21.13
N SER A 284 -10.03 -35.94 21.76
CA SER A 284 -11.36 -36.55 21.93
C SER A 284 -12.08 -36.80 20.60
N GLN A 285 -11.79 -36.00 19.59
CA GLN A 285 -12.29 -36.13 18.22
C GLN A 285 -11.46 -37.10 17.36
N GLY A 286 -10.37 -37.67 17.89
CA GLY A 286 -9.46 -38.55 17.17
C GLY A 286 -8.51 -37.80 16.19
N LYS A 287 -8.45 -36.48 16.27
CA LYS A 287 -7.58 -35.61 15.44
C LYS A 287 -6.18 -35.51 16.04
N LEU A 288 -5.45 -36.63 16.07
CA LEU A 288 -4.16 -36.73 16.75
C LEU A 288 -3.05 -35.96 16.03
N LEU A 289 -3.08 -35.89 14.69
CA LEU A 289 -2.10 -35.16 13.89
C LEU A 289 -2.25 -33.66 14.11
N GLU A 290 -3.48 -33.14 14.10
CA GLU A 290 -3.80 -31.74 14.37
C GLU A 290 -3.39 -31.34 15.80
N ALA A 291 -3.64 -32.23 16.77
CA ALA A 291 -3.23 -32.01 18.15
C ALA A 291 -1.69 -31.92 18.28
N GLN A 292 -0.95 -32.79 17.59
CA GLN A 292 0.50 -32.78 17.59
C GLN A 292 1.08 -31.49 16.92
N ARG A 293 0.54 -31.12 15.77
CA ARG A 293 0.93 -29.88 15.08
C ARG A 293 0.75 -28.65 15.98
N LEU A 294 -0.43 -28.54 16.57
CA LEU A 294 -0.76 -27.41 17.43
C LEU A 294 0.13 -27.35 18.66
N ARG A 295 0.37 -28.48 19.30
CA ARG A 295 1.24 -28.59 20.48
C ARG A 295 2.66 -28.10 20.14
N MET A 296 3.27 -28.66 19.09
CA MET A 296 4.64 -28.31 18.71
C MET A 296 4.78 -26.82 18.39
N ARG A 297 3.88 -26.27 17.59
CA ARG A 297 3.94 -24.88 17.19
C ARG A 297 3.74 -23.95 18.37
N THR A 298 2.70 -24.16 19.16
CA THR A 298 2.37 -23.26 20.26
C THR A 298 3.41 -23.32 21.38
N THR A 299 3.95 -24.51 21.69
CA THR A 299 5.04 -24.63 22.69
C THR A 299 6.28 -23.84 22.25
N TYR A 300 6.69 -23.96 20.98
CA TYR A 300 7.79 -23.19 20.45
C TYR A 300 7.56 -21.68 20.50
N ASP A 301 6.36 -21.22 20.11
CA ASP A 301 6.01 -19.82 20.17
C ASP A 301 6.00 -19.27 21.62
N LEU A 302 5.56 -20.07 22.59
CA LEU A 302 5.59 -19.74 24.02
C LEU A 302 7.02 -19.60 24.56
N GLU A 303 7.92 -20.53 24.22
CA GLU A 303 9.34 -20.45 24.58
C GLU A 303 9.99 -19.18 24.05
N MET A 304 9.69 -18.81 22.80
CA MET A 304 10.19 -17.57 22.20
C MET A 304 9.64 -16.33 22.90
N MET A 305 8.34 -16.31 23.23
CA MET A 305 7.73 -15.20 23.97
C MET A 305 8.30 -15.04 25.39
N GLU A 306 8.60 -16.16 26.09
CA GLU A 306 9.17 -16.15 27.43
C GLU A 306 10.62 -15.62 27.42
N GLN A 307 11.44 -16.05 26.44
CA GLN A 307 12.86 -15.73 26.39
C GLN A 307 13.15 -14.40 25.71
N MET A 308 12.43 -14.04 24.64
CA MET A 308 12.68 -12.91 23.77
C MET A 308 11.61 -11.81 23.86
N GLY A 309 10.49 -12.08 24.54
CA GLY A 309 9.33 -11.19 24.55
C GLY A 309 8.57 -11.13 23.22
N PHE A 310 8.93 -11.97 22.24
CA PHE A 310 8.39 -11.94 20.87
C PHE A 310 8.46 -13.32 20.22
N CYS A 311 7.54 -13.61 19.29
CA CYS A 311 7.61 -14.77 18.38
C CYS A 311 7.12 -14.41 16.98
N ASN A 312 7.53 -15.19 15.97
CA ASN A 312 7.03 -15.02 14.62
C ASN A 312 5.53 -15.32 14.54
N GLY A 313 4.74 -14.32 14.13
CA GLY A 313 3.28 -14.43 14.11
C GLY A 313 2.63 -14.13 15.47
N ILE A 314 3.28 -13.33 16.32
CA ILE A 314 2.78 -12.91 17.63
C ILE A 314 1.37 -12.30 17.54
N GLU A 315 1.01 -11.71 16.40
CA GLU A 315 -0.33 -11.19 16.15
C GLU A 315 -1.44 -12.22 16.30
N ASN A 316 -1.15 -13.52 16.11
CA ASN A 316 -2.13 -14.60 16.32
C ASN A 316 -2.49 -14.80 17.79
N TYR A 317 -1.70 -14.27 18.71
CA TYR A 317 -1.91 -14.29 20.16
C TYR A 317 -2.39 -12.94 20.71
N SER A 318 -2.69 -11.96 19.84
CA SER A 318 -3.05 -10.59 20.22
C SER A 318 -4.20 -10.53 21.23
N ARG A 319 -5.20 -11.42 21.15
CA ARG A 319 -6.29 -11.49 22.12
C ARG A 319 -5.79 -11.69 23.55
N HIS A 320 -4.82 -12.59 23.75
CA HIS A 320 -4.23 -12.88 25.06
C HIS A 320 -3.32 -11.73 25.51
N ILE A 321 -2.52 -11.20 24.61
CA ILE A 321 -1.61 -10.08 24.89
C ILE A 321 -2.40 -8.82 25.28
N ASP A 322 -3.50 -8.53 24.59
CA ASP A 322 -4.38 -7.40 24.91
C ASP A 322 -5.31 -7.69 26.11
N GLY A 323 -5.43 -8.95 26.56
CA GLY A 323 -6.34 -9.36 27.62
C GLY A 323 -7.82 -9.25 27.23
N ARG A 324 -8.14 -9.35 25.94
CA ARG A 324 -9.49 -9.20 25.40
C ARG A 324 -10.33 -10.47 25.60
N ALA A 325 -11.64 -10.31 25.73
CA ALA A 325 -12.58 -11.42 25.75
C ALA A 325 -12.62 -12.15 24.41
N PRO A 326 -12.89 -13.48 24.39
CA PRO A 326 -13.09 -14.22 23.15
C PRO A 326 -14.15 -13.58 22.23
N GLY A 327 -13.83 -13.46 20.93
CA GLY A 327 -14.72 -12.88 19.93
C GLY A 327 -14.79 -11.35 19.90
N SER A 328 -14.14 -10.65 20.83
CA SER A 328 -14.10 -9.18 20.85
C SER A 328 -13.33 -8.61 19.66
N ALA A 329 -13.67 -7.40 19.27
CA ALA A 329 -12.96 -6.68 18.21
C ALA A 329 -11.52 -6.38 18.62
N PRO A 330 -10.53 -6.47 17.70
CA PRO A 330 -9.18 -6.02 17.97
C PRO A 330 -9.12 -4.49 18.01
N ASN A 331 -8.09 -3.95 18.67
CA ASN A 331 -7.72 -2.56 18.49
C ASN A 331 -7.11 -2.37 17.10
N CYS A 332 -7.36 -1.21 16.52
CA CYS A 332 -6.90 -0.86 15.17
C CYS A 332 -6.48 0.62 15.12
N LEU A 333 -6.14 1.14 13.95
CA LEU A 333 -5.74 2.54 13.82
C LEU A 333 -6.81 3.53 14.33
N LEU A 334 -8.10 3.20 14.17
CA LEU A 334 -9.18 4.08 14.64
C LEU A 334 -9.14 4.30 16.15
N ASP A 335 -8.66 3.34 16.92
CA ASP A 335 -8.55 3.44 18.39
C ASP A 335 -7.40 4.38 18.83
N TYR A 336 -6.50 4.80 17.93
CA TYR A 336 -5.46 5.81 18.17
C TYR A 336 -5.94 7.24 17.93
N PHE A 337 -7.07 7.40 17.20
CA PHE A 337 -7.67 8.72 16.98
C PHE A 337 -8.37 9.25 18.23
N PRO A 338 -8.44 10.57 18.41
CA PRO A 338 -9.33 11.14 19.40
C PRO A 338 -10.80 11.00 18.98
N ASP A 339 -11.72 10.97 19.94
CA ASP A 339 -13.15 10.70 19.73
C ASP A 339 -13.83 11.65 18.71
N ASP A 340 -13.29 12.86 18.52
CA ASP A 340 -13.83 13.90 17.67
C ASP A 340 -13.24 13.93 16.25
N PHE A 341 -12.52 12.89 15.82
CA PHE A 341 -11.95 12.87 14.48
C PHE A 341 -13.02 12.87 13.38
N LEU A 342 -12.65 13.41 12.22
CA LEU A 342 -13.47 13.40 11.01
C LEU A 342 -13.04 12.24 10.12
N LEU A 343 -13.99 11.46 9.61
CA LEU A 343 -13.72 10.43 8.60
C LEU A 343 -14.10 10.95 7.21
N ILE A 344 -13.19 10.88 6.26
CA ILE A 344 -13.44 11.11 4.84
C ILE A 344 -13.19 9.81 4.10
N ILE A 345 -14.18 9.32 3.35
CA ILE A 345 -14.07 8.10 2.54
C ILE A 345 -14.03 8.49 1.07
N ASP A 346 -12.87 8.40 0.46
CA ASP A 346 -12.72 8.69 -0.97
C ASP A 346 -13.11 7.48 -1.83
N GLU A 347 -13.65 7.76 -3.03
CA GLU A 347 -14.25 6.77 -3.92
C GLU A 347 -15.15 5.78 -3.15
N SER A 348 -16.06 6.33 -2.34
CA SER A 348 -16.85 5.61 -1.33
C SER A 348 -17.63 4.44 -1.90
N HIS A 349 -18.11 4.55 -3.15
CA HIS A 349 -18.81 3.47 -3.87
C HIS A 349 -17.98 2.17 -4.02
N VAL A 350 -16.65 2.24 -3.86
CA VAL A 350 -15.73 1.09 -3.83
C VAL A 350 -15.23 0.82 -2.42
N THR A 351 -14.83 1.87 -1.70
CA THR A 351 -14.18 1.77 -0.40
C THR A 351 -15.13 1.22 0.68
N VAL A 352 -16.39 1.65 0.70
CA VAL A 352 -17.40 1.15 1.65
C VAL A 352 -17.66 -0.35 1.50
N PRO A 353 -17.98 -0.88 0.30
CA PRO A 353 -18.10 -2.33 0.10
C PRO A 353 -16.82 -3.11 0.44
N GLN A 354 -15.65 -2.53 0.18
CA GLN A 354 -14.37 -3.15 0.49
C GLN A 354 -14.18 -3.33 2.00
N VAL A 355 -14.46 -2.32 2.82
CA VAL A 355 -14.42 -2.41 4.29
C VAL A 355 -15.36 -3.51 4.77
N GLY A 356 -16.60 -3.55 4.26
CA GLY A 356 -17.60 -4.55 4.65
C GLY A 356 -17.21 -5.99 4.31
N ALA A 357 -16.43 -6.21 3.24
CA ALA A 357 -16.05 -7.55 2.75
C ALA A 357 -14.80 -8.14 3.44
N MET A 358 -13.98 -7.33 4.12
CA MET A 358 -12.69 -7.79 4.65
C MET A 358 -12.81 -8.89 5.70
N TYR A 359 -13.77 -8.80 6.60
CA TYR A 359 -13.94 -9.75 7.70
C TYR A 359 -14.16 -11.18 7.23
N GLU A 360 -15.09 -11.41 6.32
CA GLU A 360 -15.45 -12.77 5.87
C GLU A 360 -14.31 -13.47 5.13
N GLY A 361 -13.55 -12.73 4.32
CA GLY A 361 -12.40 -13.26 3.60
C GLY A 361 -11.30 -13.76 4.55
N ASP A 362 -10.95 -12.99 5.57
CA ASP A 362 -9.93 -13.35 6.56
C ASP A 362 -10.41 -14.49 7.47
N MET A 363 -11.65 -14.44 7.93
CA MET A 363 -12.25 -15.43 8.82
C MET A 363 -12.34 -16.81 8.18
N SER A 364 -12.72 -16.91 6.91
CA SER A 364 -12.80 -18.17 6.18
C SER A 364 -11.45 -18.90 6.16
N ARG A 365 -10.38 -18.20 5.88
CA ARG A 365 -9.00 -18.70 5.86
C ARG A 365 -8.56 -19.18 7.25
N LYS A 366 -8.76 -18.36 8.29
CA LYS A 366 -8.34 -18.66 9.66
C LYS A 366 -9.11 -19.81 10.27
N ARG A 367 -10.41 -19.94 9.96
CA ARG A 367 -11.21 -21.08 10.41
C ARG A 367 -10.59 -22.41 9.96
N THR A 368 -10.17 -22.50 8.70
CA THR A 368 -9.51 -23.70 8.17
C THR A 368 -8.20 -24.01 8.90
N LEU A 369 -7.36 -22.98 9.19
CA LEU A 369 -6.12 -23.17 9.96
C LEU A 369 -6.38 -23.68 11.38
N VAL A 370 -7.41 -23.17 12.06
CA VAL A 370 -7.78 -23.57 13.41
C VAL A 370 -8.38 -25.00 13.43
N GLU A 371 -9.23 -25.33 12.45
CA GLU A 371 -9.85 -26.66 12.35
C GLU A 371 -8.83 -27.77 12.12
N HIS A 372 -7.73 -27.46 11.42
CA HIS A 372 -6.66 -28.42 11.10
C HIS A 372 -5.42 -28.32 12.00
N GLY A 373 -5.50 -27.62 13.14
CA GLY A 373 -4.47 -27.63 14.18
C GLY A 373 -3.23 -26.80 13.86
N PHE A 374 -3.29 -25.85 12.90
CA PHE A 374 -2.17 -24.94 12.62
C PHE A 374 -2.16 -23.73 13.54
N ARG A 375 -3.31 -23.32 14.06
CA ARG A 375 -3.46 -22.18 14.97
C ARG A 375 -4.46 -22.46 16.08
N LEU A 376 -4.29 -21.78 17.22
CA LEU A 376 -5.28 -21.76 18.30
C LEU A 376 -6.56 -21.04 17.86
N PRO A 377 -7.72 -21.36 18.49
CA PRO A 377 -8.98 -20.64 18.23
C PRO A 377 -8.86 -19.13 18.39
N SER A 378 -8.06 -18.63 19.32
CA SER A 378 -7.79 -17.21 19.55
C SER A 378 -7.19 -16.47 18.35
N ALA A 379 -6.53 -17.17 17.43
CA ALA A 379 -6.01 -16.58 16.19
C ALA A 379 -7.11 -15.99 15.30
N MET A 380 -8.36 -16.48 15.45
CA MET A 380 -9.53 -15.92 14.76
C MET A 380 -9.89 -14.52 15.26
N ASP A 381 -9.45 -14.12 16.46
CA ASP A 381 -9.71 -12.80 17.05
C ASP A 381 -8.67 -11.74 16.63
N ASN A 382 -7.59 -12.14 15.95
CA ASN A 382 -6.73 -11.24 15.18
C ASN A 382 -7.30 -11.10 13.76
N ARG A 383 -8.19 -10.18 13.56
CA ARG A 383 -9.01 -10.03 12.35
C ARG A 383 -9.30 -8.58 12.04
N PRO A 384 -9.71 -8.23 10.82
CA PRO A 384 -10.25 -6.90 10.57
C PRO A 384 -11.56 -6.71 11.36
N LEU A 385 -11.95 -5.46 11.56
CA LEU A 385 -13.24 -5.11 12.14
C LEU A 385 -14.38 -5.66 11.27
N LYS A 386 -15.45 -6.07 11.92
CA LYS A 386 -16.74 -6.25 11.25
C LYS A 386 -17.31 -4.89 10.86
N TRP A 387 -18.26 -4.88 9.94
CA TRP A 387 -18.89 -3.64 9.50
C TRP A 387 -19.54 -2.88 10.65
N GLU A 388 -20.28 -3.56 11.52
CA GLU A 388 -20.92 -2.97 12.69
C GLU A 388 -19.91 -2.38 13.68
N GLU A 389 -18.80 -3.11 13.92
CA GLU A 389 -17.71 -2.68 14.80
C GLU A 389 -16.97 -1.45 14.24
N PHE A 390 -16.87 -1.35 12.90
CA PHE A 390 -16.34 -0.16 12.24
C PHE A 390 -17.27 1.04 12.44
N LEU A 391 -18.60 0.86 12.24
CA LEU A 391 -19.61 1.91 12.43
C LEU A 391 -19.67 2.43 13.87
N GLU A 392 -19.38 1.58 14.87
CA GLU A 392 -19.30 1.97 16.28
C GLU A 392 -18.11 2.89 16.60
N ARG A 393 -17.02 2.78 15.83
CA ARG A 393 -15.78 3.56 16.06
C ARG A 393 -15.71 4.85 15.29
N ILE A 394 -16.54 5.03 14.28
CA ILE A 394 -16.55 6.24 13.46
C ILE A 394 -17.61 7.22 13.94
N GLY A 395 -17.26 8.51 13.89
CA GLY A 395 -18.18 9.60 14.14
C GLY A 395 -18.79 10.15 12.84
N GLN A 396 -18.59 11.45 12.61
CA GLN A 396 -19.04 12.11 11.39
C GLN A 396 -18.22 11.64 10.20
N THR A 397 -18.93 11.28 9.12
CA THR A 397 -18.33 10.70 7.92
C THR A 397 -18.73 11.46 6.68
N ILE A 398 -17.77 11.79 5.84
CA ILE A 398 -17.97 12.41 4.54
C ILE A 398 -17.60 11.41 3.45
N TYR A 399 -18.56 11.10 2.60
CA TYR A 399 -18.39 10.19 1.47
C TYR A 399 -18.13 10.99 0.20
N LEU A 400 -16.95 10.81 -0.39
CA LEU A 400 -16.58 11.47 -1.65
C LEU A 400 -16.71 10.47 -2.80
N SER A 401 -17.50 10.79 -3.80
CA SER A 401 -17.59 9.97 -5.02
C SER A 401 -18.19 10.75 -6.19
N ALA A 402 -17.83 10.38 -7.41
CA ALA A 402 -18.55 10.80 -8.62
C ALA A 402 -19.85 10.00 -8.81
N THR A 403 -19.95 8.83 -8.18
CA THR A 403 -21.04 7.85 -8.29
C THR A 403 -21.29 7.21 -6.92
N PRO A 404 -21.81 7.96 -5.93
CA PRO A 404 -22.08 7.42 -4.60
C PRO A 404 -22.91 6.14 -4.64
N GLY A 405 -22.63 5.19 -3.77
CA GLY A 405 -23.35 3.93 -3.66
C GLY A 405 -24.70 4.07 -2.98
N LYS A 406 -25.48 2.99 -2.99
CA LYS A 406 -26.80 2.97 -2.37
C LYS A 406 -26.73 3.14 -0.85
N TYR A 407 -25.67 2.64 -0.21
CA TYR A 407 -25.48 2.75 1.22
C TYR A 407 -25.35 4.21 1.63
N GLU A 408 -24.38 4.93 1.05
CA GLU A 408 -24.09 6.33 1.40
C GLU A 408 -25.32 7.22 1.19
N LEU A 409 -25.99 7.04 0.04
CA LEU A 409 -27.20 7.80 -0.28
C LEU A 409 -28.39 7.48 0.64
N SER A 410 -28.41 6.28 1.25
CA SER A 410 -29.45 5.90 2.20
C SER A 410 -29.21 6.42 3.62
N GLN A 411 -27.94 6.74 3.95
CA GLN A 411 -27.57 7.25 5.27
C GLN A 411 -27.60 8.78 5.35
N ALA A 412 -27.24 9.46 4.25
CA ALA A 412 -27.16 10.91 4.20
C ALA A 412 -28.51 11.57 3.89
N ASP A 413 -28.75 12.76 4.43
CA ASP A 413 -29.89 13.61 4.07
C ASP A 413 -29.53 14.45 2.82
N GLY A 414 -29.67 13.82 1.65
CA GLY A 414 -29.29 14.38 0.37
C GLY A 414 -27.75 14.37 0.14
N TYR A 415 -27.32 15.17 -0.83
CA TYR A 415 -25.90 15.24 -1.19
C TYR A 415 -25.52 16.67 -1.60
N VAL A 416 -24.24 17.02 -1.41
CA VAL A 416 -23.63 18.24 -1.93
C VAL A 416 -23.10 17.94 -3.32
N GLU A 417 -23.39 18.78 -4.32
CA GLU A 417 -22.88 18.61 -5.68
C GLU A 417 -21.65 19.48 -5.94
N GLN A 418 -20.67 18.88 -6.65
CA GLN A 418 -19.50 19.59 -7.16
C GLN A 418 -19.26 19.16 -8.62
N ILE A 419 -19.83 19.93 -9.55
CA ILE A 419 -19.89 19.63 -10.99
C ILE A 419 -18.91 20.52 -11.77
N ILE A 420 -18.82 21.79 -11.42
CA ILE A 420 -18.02 22.79 -12.14
C ILE A 420 -16.54 22.62 -11.80
N ARG A 421 -15.72 22.40 -12.83
CA ARG A 421 -14.26 22.31 -12.69
C ARG A 421 -13.64 23.70 -12.66
N PRO A 422 -12.68 23.96 -11.77
CA PRO A 422 -11.91 25.21 -11.76
C PRO A 422 -11.23 25.56 -13.10
N THR A 423 -10.90 24.52 -13.89
CA THR A 423 -10.25 24.66 -15.21
C THR A 423 -11.20 25.02 -16.35
N GLY A 424 -12.51 25.05 -16.10
CA GLY A 424 -13.53 25.22 -17.13
C GLY A 424 -13.74 24.00 -18.03
N LEU A 425 -13.02 22.90 -17.80
CA LEU A 425 -13.20 21.66 -18.58
C LEU A 425 -14.62 21.11 -18.39
N ILE A 426 -15.23 20.71 -19.49
CA ILE A 426 -16.59 20.14 -19.51
C ILE A 426 -16.54 18.61 -19.64
N ASP A 427 -17.62 17.94 -19.26
CA ASP A 427 -17.76 16.51 -19.46
C ASP A 427 -17.72 16.16 -20.95
N PRO A 428 -17.19 14.98 -21.35
CA PRO A 428 -17.00 14.63 -22.74
C PRO A 428 -18.33 14.46 -23.49
N GLU A 429 -18.28 14.65 -24.80
CA GLU A 429 -19.38 14.29 -25.69
C GLU A 429 -19.46 12.77 -25.81
N ILE A 430 -20.67 12.22 -25.71
CA ILE A 430 -20.90 10.78 -25.88
C ILE A 430 -21.54 10.53 -27.25
N VAL A 431 -20.91 9.65 -28.02
CA VAL A 431 -21.39 9.20 -29.34
C VAL A 431 -21.68 7.71 -29.27
N VAL A 432 -22.93 7.32 -29.57
CA VAL A 432 -23.30 5.91 -29.65
C VAL A 432 -23.19 5.47 -31.10
N LYS A 433 -22.42 4.41 -31.35
CA LYS A 433 -22.14 3.85 -32.69
C LYS A 433 -22.54 2.38 -32.71
N PRO A 434 -22.89 1.81 -33.88
CA PRO A 434 -23.28 0.40 -34.02
C PRO A 434 -22.08 -0.54 -33.73
N THR A 435 -22.35 -1.75 -33.24
CA THR A 435 -21.31 -2.76 -33.02
C THR A 435 -20.76 -3.34 -34.30
N LYS A 436 -21.57 -3.36 -35.36
CA LYS A 436 -21.12 -3.83 -36.69
C LYS A 436 -20.06 -2.88 -37.25
N GLY A 437 -18.84 -3.38 -37.47
CA GLY A 437 -17.71 -2.60 -37.97
C GLY A 437 -17.03 -1.76 -36.90
N GLN A 438 -17.29 -2.02 -35.59
CA GLN A 438 -16.73 -1.26 -34.49
C GLN A 438 -15.19 -1.20 -34.48
N ILE A 439 -14.52 -2.26 -34.94
CA ILE A 439 -13.05 -2.30 -34.94
C ILE A 439 -12.47 -1.45 -36.09
N ASP A 440 -13.09 -1.44 -37.26
CA ASP A 440 -12.64 -0.60 -38.38
C ASP A 440 -12.86 0.89 -38.07
N ASP A 441 -14.02 1.23 -37.49
CA ASP A 441 -14.33 2.58 -37.06
C ASP A 441 -13.39 3.02 -35.92
N LEU A 442 -13.10 2.16 -34.94
CA LEU A 442 -12.14 2.42 -33.89
C LEU A 442 -10.74 2.68 -34.45
N LEU A 443 -10.29 1.91 -35.42
CA LEU A 443 -8.99 2.07 -36.07
C LEU A 443 -8.86 3.45 -36.74
N GLU A 444 -9.90 3.90 -37.41
CA GLU A 444 -9.92 5.24 -38.05
C GLU A 444 -9.91 6.35 -37.01
N GLU A 445 -10.70 6.24 -35.93
CA GLU A 445 -10.73 7.19 -34.82
C GLU A 445 -9.37 7.26 -34.09
N ILE A 446 -8.70 6.12 -33.92
CA ILE A 446 -7.33 6.09 -33.36
C ILE A 446 -6.38 6.90 -34.25
N ARG A 447 -6.39 6.70 -35.57
CA ARG A 447 -5.53 7.44 -36.50
C ARG A 447 -5.71 8.94 -36.39
N VAL A 448 -6.98 9.39 -36.38
CA VAL A 448 -7.31 10.81 -36.22
C VAL A 448 -6.75 11.41 -34.92
N ARG A 449 -6.75 10.64 -33.82
CA ARG A 449 -6.23 11.11 -32.53
C ARG A 449 -4.70 11.11 -32.49
N VAL A 450 -4.08 10.06 -33.03
CA VAL A 450 -2.61 9.94 -33.13
C VAL A 450 -2.01 11.08 -33.97
N GLU A 451 -2.66 11.48 -35.07
CA GLU A 451 -2.24 12.62 -35.87
C GLU A 451 -2.25 13.96 -35.11
N ARG A 452 -3.03 14.05 -34.02
CA ARG A 452 -3.11 15.21 -33.13
C ARG A 452 -2.23 15.10 -31.89
N ASP A 453 -1.41 14.04 -31.80
CA ASP A 453 -0.63 13.69 -30.60
C ASP A 453 -1.48 13.47 -29.35
N GLU A 454 -2.68 12.93 -29.53
CA GLU A 454 -3.63 12.58 -28.47
C GLU A 454 -3.61 11.08 -28.20
N ARG A 455 -4.08 10.65 -27.00
CA ARG A 455 -4.08 9.26 -26.56
C ARG A 455 -5.49 8.69 -26.52
N VAL A 456 -5.58 7.36 -26.65
CA VAL A 456 -6.85 6.63 -26.70
C VAL A 456 -6.89 5.53 -25.66
N LEU A 457 -7.98 5.45 -24.91
CA LEU A 457 -8.29 4.32 -24.03
C LEU A 457 -9.38 3.46 -24.67
N VAL A 458 -9.19 2.14 -24.67
CA VAL A 458 -10.17 1.19 -25.19
C VAL A 458 -10.55 0.19 -24.11
N THR A 459 -11.84 0.05 -23.82
CA THR A 459 -12.33 -0.93 -22.84
C THR A 459 -13.00 -2.11 -23.51
N THR A 460 -12.59 -3.33 -23.13
CA THR A 460 -13.14 -4.60 -23.60
C THR A 460 -13.84 -5.36 -22.48
N LEU A 461 -14.51 -6.46 -22.77
CA LEU A 461 -15.23 -7.27 -21.79
C LEU A 461 -14.38 -8.41 -21.21
N THR A 462 -13.39 -8.90 -21.96
CA THR A 462 -12.59 -10.06 -21.56
C THR A 462 -11.11 -9.85 -21.82
N LYS A 463 -10.25 -10.56 -21.09
CA LYS A 463 -8.79 -10.57 -21.25
C LYS A 463 -8.42 -10.96 -22.69
N ARG A 464 -8.99 -12.05 -23.18
CA ARG A 464 -8.75 -12.54 -24.54
C ARG A 464 -9.10 -11.49 -25.61
N MET A 465 -10.25 -10.81 -25.46
CA MET A 465 -10.65 -9.75 -26.40
C MET A 465 -9.66 -8.57 -26.36
N ALA A 466 -9.11 -8.23 -25.19
CA ALA A 466 -8.08 -7.19 -25.10
C ALA A 466 -6.78 -7.60 -25.79
N GLU A 467 -6.35 -8.84 -25.62
CA GLU A 467 -5.17 -9.43 -26.26
C GLU A 467 -5.34 -9.49 -27.78
N ASP A 468 -6.44 -10.08 -28.26
CA ASP A 468 -6.75 -10.21 -29.70
C ASP A 468 -6.83 -8.82 -30.38
N LEU A 469 -7.44 -7.83 -29.72
CA LEU A 469 -7.53 -6.46 -30.23
C LEU A 469 -6.16 -5.77 -30.27
N THR A 470 -5.34 -5.97 -29.24
CA THR A 470 -3.99 -5.41 -29.20
C THR A 470 -3.14 -5.95 -30.34
N GLU A 471 -3.18 -7.27 -30.56
CA GLU A 471 -2.47 -7.90 -31.67
C GLU A 471 -2.95 -7.37 -33.04
N TYR A 472 -4.26 -7.25 -33.21
CA TYR A 472 -4.85 -6.69 -34.45
C TYR A 472 -4.38 -5.25 -34.72
N LEU A 473 -4.40 -4.37 -33.69
CA LEU A 473 -3.97 -2.99 -33.82
C LEU A 473 -2.46 -2.88 -34.11
N LEU A 474 -1.63 -3.73 -33.49
CA LEU A 474 -0.19 -3.82 -33.79
C LEU A 474 0.07 -4.19 -35.25
N GLN A 475 -0.67 -5.18 -35.78
CA GLN A 475 -0.56 -5.59 -37.18
C GLN A 475 -0.95 -4.46 -38.19
N HIS A 476 -1.77 -3.50 -37.73
CA HIS A 476 -2.17 -2.30 -38.50
C HIS A 476 -1.28 -1.08 -38.23
N GLY A 477 -0.13 -1.26 -37.53
CA GLY A 477 0.87 -0.24 -37.31
C GLY A 477 0.54 0.77 -36.19
N VAL A 478 -0.43 0.46 -35.34
CA VAL A 478 -0.77 1.26 -34.15
C VAL A 478 0.18 0.92 -33.02
N LYS A 479 0.74 1.92 -32.34
CA LYS A 479 1.51 1.73 -31.11
C LYS A 479 0.52 1.53 -29.96
N VAL A 480 0.32 0.30 -29.55
CA VAL A 480 -0.68 -0.10 -28.55
C VAL A 480 -0.09 -1.00 -27.49
N GLN A 481 -0.58 -0.86 -26.26
CA GLN A 481 -0.31 -1.77 -25.15
C GLN A 481 -1.63 -2.21 -24.51
N TYR A 482 -1.62 -3.34 -23.80
CA TYR A 482 -2.79 -3.79 -23.05
C TYR A 482 -2.50 -3.87 -21.55
N LEU A 483 -3.54 -3.68 -20.76
CA LEU A 483 -3.47 -3.69 -19.30
C LEU A 483 -4.53 -4.65 -18.73
N HIS A 484 -4.09 -5.62 -17.93
CA HIS A 484 -4.98 -6.58 -17.25
C HIS A 484 -4.58 -6.77 -15.78
N SER A 485 -5.36 -7.58 -15.05
CA SER A 485 -5.22 -7.80 -13.61
C SER A 485 -3.88 -8.43 -13.19
N ASP A 486 -3.23 -9.15 -14.08
CA ASP A 486 -2.01 -9.91 -13.78
C ASP A 486 -0.72 -9.07 -13.98
N VAL A 487 -0.86 -7.83 -14.48
CA VAL A 487 0.25 -6.88 -14.56
C VAL A 487 0.53 -6.35 -13.15
N ASP A 488 1.78 -6.47 -12.70
CA ASP A 488 2.16 -5.97 -11.39
C ASP A 488 2.02 -4.44 -11.27
N THR A 489 2.05 -3.94 -10.05
CA THR A 489 1.77 -2.52 -9.78
C THR A 489 2.83 -1.60 -10.40
N LEU A 490 4.10 -1.99 -10.38
CA LEU A 490 5.20 -1.18 -10.94
C LEU A 490 5.07 -1.08 -12.46
N ARG A 491 4.90 -2.22 -13.15
CA ARG A 491 4.74 -2.25 -14.62
C ARG A 491 3.51 -1.48 -15.06
N ARG A 492 2.45 -1.48 -14.25
CA ARG A 492 1.25 -0.68 -14.52
C ARG A 492 1.52 0.83 -14.47
N VAL A 493 2.27 1.31 -13.47
CA VAL A 493 2.68 2.71 -13.37
C VAL A 493 3.56 3.11 -14.55
N GLU A 494 4.49 2.25 -14.96
CA GLU A 494 5.31 2.47 -16.14
C GLU A 494 4.48 2.59 -17.43
N LEU A 495 3.55 1.66 -17.67
CA LEU A 495 2.67 1.70 -18.85
C LEU A 495 1.88 3.01 -18.92
N LEU A 496 1.38 3.51 -17.80
CA LEU A 496 0.66 4.78 -17.76
C LEU A 496 1.57 5.98 -18.06
N ARG A 497 2.80 5.95 -17.54
CA ARG A 497 3.82 6.96 -17.86
C ARG A 497 4.20 6.91 -19.34
N GLU A 498 4.44 5.74 -19.89
CA GLU A 498 4.76 5.52 -21.30
C GLU A 498 3.63 6.05 -22.22
N LEU A 499 2.35 5.81 -21.85
CA LEU A 499 1.20 6.38 -22.54
C LEU A 499 1.23 7.91 -22.55
N ARG A 500 1.47 8.53 -21.39
CA ARG A 500 1.55 9.98 -21.26
C ARG A 500 2.73 10.58 -22.05
N LEU A 501 3.87 9.90 -22.08
CA LEU A 501 5.05 10.30 -22.85
C LEU A 501 4.90 10.06 -24.36
N GLY A 502 3.86 9.33 -24.81
CA GLY A 502 3.67 9.01 -26.21
C GLY A 502 4.57 7.91 -26.74
N THR A 503 5.14 7.08 -25.88
CA THR A 503 5.86 5.87 -26.28
C THR A 503 4.93 4.92 -27.05
N PHE A 504 3.67 4.90 -26.64
CA PHE A 504 2.56 4.29 -27.39
C PHE A 504 1.31 5.19 -27.29
N ASP A 505 0.35 4.99 -28.18
CA ASP A 505 -0.78 5.91 -28.36
C ASP A 505 -2.10 5.35 -27.82
N VAL A 506 -2.22 4.03 -27.72
CA VAL A 506 -3.45 3.35 -27.35
C VAL A 506 -3.23 2.38 -26.20
N LEU A 507 -4.06 2.47 -25.17
CA LEU A 507 -4.10 1.51 -24.08
C LEU A 507 -5.41 0.75 -24.09
N VAL A 508 -5.32 -0.58 -24.24
CA VAL A 508 -6.47 -1.49 -24.24
C VAL A 508 -6.56 -2.18 -22.88
N GLY A 509 -7.76 -2.31 -22.32
CA GLY A 509 -7.92 -3.03 -21.06
C GLY A 509 -9.36 -3.41 -20.75
N ILE A 510 -9.54 -4.31 -19.77
CA ILE A 510 -10.85 -4.75 -19.32
C ILE A 510 -11.47 -3.75 -18.35
N ASN A 511 -10.67 -3.30 -17.41
CA ASN A 511 -11.10 -2.42 -16.31
C ASN A 511 -10.02 -1.36 -16.03
N LEU A 512 -9.89 -0.44 -16.97
CA LEU A 512 -8.95 0.68 -16.88
C LEU A 512 -9.33 1.71 -15.80
N LEU A 513 -10.36 1.43 -15.01
CA LEU A 513 -11.09 2.40 -14.21
C LEU A 513 -10.78 2.38 -12.72
N ARG A 514 -10.31 1.25 -12.20
CA ARG A 514 -10.21 1.03 -10.76
C ARG A 514 -9.16 1.90 -10.06
N GLU A 515 -8.35 2.63 -10.84
CA GLU A 515 -7.24 3.37 -10.27
C GLU A 515 -7.31 4.81 -10.75
N GLY A 516 -7.47 5.75 -9.89
CA GLY A 516 -7.60 7.20 -10.06
C GLY A 516 -6.68 7.86 -11.10
N LEU A 517 -6.64 7.31 -12.32
CA LEU A 517 -5.77 7.71 -13.41
C LEU A 517 -6.09 9.12 -13.88
N ASP A 518 -5.10 9.98 -13.76
CA ASP A 518 -5.12 11.35 -14.27
C ASP A 518 -4.35 11.41 -15.59
N LEU A 519 -5.08 11.26 -16.72
CA LEU A 519 -4.53 11.18 -18.07
C LEU A 519 -5.09 12.33 -18.93
N PRO A 520 -4.58 13.56 -18.80
CA PRO A 520 -5.07 14.71 -19.56
C PRO A 520 -4.80 14.60 -21.06
N GLU A 521 -3.90 13.74 -21.48
CA GLU A 521 -3.56 13.48 -22.88
C GLU A 521 -4.60 12.61 -23.60
N VAL A 522 -5.49 11.93 -22.85
CA VAL A 522 -6.54 11.06 -23.41
C VAL A 522 -7.70 11.90 -23.92
N SER A 523 -7.91 11.91 -25.22
CA SER A 523 -9.03 12.61 -25.88
C SER A 523 -10.15 11.68 -26.29
N LEU A 524 -9.89 10.37 -26.47
CA LEU A 524 -10.91 9.38 -26.81
C LEU A 524 -10.94 8.23 -25.81
N VAL A 525 -12.13 7.91 -25.34
CA VAL A 525 -12.43 6.68 -24.63
C VAL A 525 -13.41 5.85 -25.46
N ALA A 526 -13.00 4.69 -25.92
CA ALA A 526 -13.83 3.77 -26.68
C ALA A 526 -14.32 2.62 -25.78
N ILE A 527 -15.62 2.43 -25.74
CA ILE A 527 -16.28 1.37 -24.95
C ILE A 527 -16.87 0.35 -25.96
N LEU A 528 -16.18 -0.76 -26.14
CA LEU A 528 -16.66 -1.83 -27.03
C LEU A 528 -17.78 -2.63 -26.37
N ASP A 529 -18.75 -3.07 -27.17
CA ASP A 529 -19.90 -3.86 -26.69
C ASP A 529 -20.55 -3.25 -25.45
N ALA A 530 -20.84 -1.95 -25.51
CA ALA A 530 -21.37 -1.20 -24.36
C ALA A 530 -22.80 -1.65 -23.95
N ASP A 531 -23.52 -2.34 -24.83
CA ASP A 531 -24.87 -2.88 -24.57
C ASP A 531 -24.88 -4.28 -23.93
N LYS A 532 -23.70 -4.86 -23.64
CA LYS A 532 -23.60 -6.13 -22.91
C LYS A 532 -23.68 -5.87 -21.42
N GLU A 533 -24.90 -5.83 -20.88
CA GLU A 533 -25.12 -5.58 -19.46
C GLU A 533 -24.32 -6.52 -18.56
N GLY A 534 -23.76 -5.97 -17.47
CA GLY A 534 -22.95 -6.68 -16.48
C GLY A 534 -22.18 -5.72 -15.62
N PHE A 535 -21.37 -6.24 -14.71
CA PHE A 535 -20.58 -5.44 -13.77
C PHE A 535 -19.71 -4.37 -14.47
N LEU A 536 -19.06 -4.72 -15.59
CA LEU A 536 -18.19 -3.81 -16.35
C LEU A 536 -18.95 -2.78 -17.21
N ARG A 537 -20.25 -2.92 -17.36
CA ARG A 537 -21.14 -2.02 -18.10
C ARG A 537 -22.31 -1.53 -17.25
N SER A 538 -22.14 -1.59 -15.92
CA SER A 538 -23.07 -0.95 -14.98
C SER A 538 -23.02 0.58 -15.11
N THR A 539 -24.05 1.27 -14.65
CA THR A 539 -24.12 2.75 -14.64
C THR A 539 -22.85 3.36 -14.01
N THR A 540 -22.45 2.87 -12.84
CA THR A 540 -21.24 3.32 -12.15
C THR A 540 -20.00 3.15 -13.00
N SER A 541 -19.80 1.95 -13.58
CA SER A 541 -18.63 1.67 -14.43
C SER A 541 -18.62 2.55 -15.68
N LEU A 542 -19.76 2.80 -16.31
CA LEU A 542 -19.86 3.67 -17.48
C LEU A 542 -19.52 5.12 -17.13
N ILE A 543 -20.11 5.69 -16.07
CA ILE A 543 -19.83 7.08 -15.64
C ILE A 543 -18.34 7.25 -15.28
N GLN A 544 -17.74 6.29 -14.60
CA GLN A 544 -16.31 6.31 -14.27
C GLN A 544 -15.42 6.25 -15.53
N THR A 545 -15.81 5.42 -16.51
CA THR A 545 -15.12 5.33 -17.81
C THR A 545 -15.21 6.62 -18.60
N ILE A 546 -16.39 7.17 -18.71
CA ILE A 546 -16.66 8.46 -19.38
C ILE A 546 -15.80 9.55 -18.76
N GLY A 547 -15.68 9.58 -17.44
CA GLY A 547 -14.90 10.57 -16.69
C GLY A 547 -13.41 10.58 -17.02
N ARG A 548 -12.86 9.54 -17.67
CA ARG A 548 -11.45 9.52 -18.10
C ARG A 548 -11.16 10.49 -19.23
N ALA A 549 -12.12 10.74 -20.13
CA ALA A 549 -12.00 11.74 -21.19
C ALA A 549 -12.31 13.19 -20.72
N ALA A 550 -12.82 13.37 -19.51
CA ALA A 550 -13.26 14.67 -18.99
C ALA A 550 -12.11 15.65 -18.64
N ARG A 551 -10.87 15.23 -18.78
CA ARG A 551 -9.67 16.04 -18.51
C ARG A 551 -9.01 16.60 -19.75
N ASN A 552 -9.53 16.26 -20.92
CA ASN A 552 -9.09 16.77 -22.21
C ASN A 552 -10.14 17.74 -22.76
N VAL A 553 -9.68 18.85 -23.35
CA VAL A 553 -10.57 19.86 -23.96
C VAL A 553 -11.37 19.25 -25.11
N SER A 554 -10.76 18.33 -25.87
CA SER A 554 -11.37 17.60 -27.01
C SER A 554 -11.94 16.25 -26.61
N GLY A 555 -12.22 16.03 -25.30
CA GLY A 555 -12.65 14.73 -24.78
C GLY A 555 -13.94 14.21 -25.40
N GLN A 556 -13.90 12.99 -25.94
CA GLN A 556 -15.06 12.26 -26.50
C GLN A 556 -15.09 10.84 -25.99
N VAL A 557 -16.30 10.27 -25.93
CA VAL A 557 -16.54 8.87 -25.60
C VAL A 557 -17.35 8.23 -26.69
N HIS A 558 -16.82 7.16 -27.29
CA HIS A 558 -17.55 6.34 -28.26
C HIS A 558 -18.05 5.06 -27.58
N MET A 559 -19.37 4.89 -27.53
CA MET A 559 -20.00 3.68 -27.06
C MET A 559 -20.48 2.86 -28.25
N TYR A 560 -19.89 1.69 -28.45
CA TYR A 560 -20.33 0.78 -29.51
C TYR A 560 -21.43 -0.13 -28.97
N ALA A 561 -22.65 0.08 -29.47
CA ALA A 561 -23.86 -0.58 -28.97
C ALA A 561 -24.93 -0.64 -30.08
N ASP A 562 -25.64 -1.76 -30.17
CA ASP A 562 -26.78 -1.87 -31.07
C ASP A 562 -28.11 -1.42 -30.46
N LYS A 563 -28.14 -1.36 -29.10
CA LYS A 563 -29.25 -0.84 -28.31
C LYS A 563 -28.76 -0.07 -27.11
N ILE A 564 -29.49 0.97 -26.73
CA ILE A 564 -29.21 1.70 -25.50
C ILE A 564 -29.85 0.95 -24.32
N THR A 565 -29.02 0.43 -23.40
CA THR A 565 -29.49 -0.22 -22.17
C THR A 565 -29.88 0.82 -21.12
N ASP A 566 -30.52 0.38 -20.03
CA ASP A 566 -30.89 1.30 -18.94
C ASP A 566 -29.65 1.89 -18.25
N SER A 567 -28.60 1.10 -18.05
CA SER A 567 -27.32 1.56 -17.52
C SER A 567 -26.66 2.62 -18.41
N MET A 568 -26.68 2.41 -19.73
CA MET A 568 -26.17 3.40 -20.70
C MET A 568 -27.01 4.67 -20.67
N ARG A 569 -28.33 4.56 -20.65
CA ARG A 569 -29.22 5.72 -20.63
C ARG A 569 -28.96 6.61 -19.44
N VAL A 570 -28.90 6.04 -18.23
CA VAL A 570 -28.61 6.80 -17.01
C VAL A 570 -27.23 7.48 -17.08
N ALA A 571 -26.21 6.77 -17.61
CA ALA A 571 -24.86 7.34 -17.72
C ALA A 571 -24.79 8.47 -18.77
N ILE A 572 -25.49 8.33 -19.89
CA ILE A 572 -25.56 9.35 -20.97
C ILE A 572 -26.31 10.58 -20.46
N ASP A 573 -27.48 10.39 -19.86
CA ASP A 573 -28.34 11.47 -19.38
C ASP A 573 -27.63 12.29 -18.28
N GLU A 574 -26.98 11.62 -17.32
CA GLU A 574 -26.21 12.30 -16.26
C GLU A 574 -25.02 13.06 -16.82
N THR A 575 -24.28 12.48 -17.76
CA THR A 575 -23.14 13.16 -18.40
C THR A 575 -23.60 14.40 -19.17
N ASN A 576 -24.68 14.29 -19.92
CA ASN A 576 -25.26 15.42 -20.66
C ASN A 576 -25.78 16.51 -19.71
N ARG A 577 -26.47 16.15 -18.62
CA ARG A 577 -26.89 17.09 -17.59
C ARG A 577 -25.72 17.90 -17.03
N ARG A 578 -24.64 17.20 -16.64
CA ARG A 578 -23.42 17.85 -16.12
C ARG A 578 -22.78 18.75 -17.17
N ARG A 579 -22.69 18.28 -18.41
CA ARG A 579 -22.13 19.03 -19.54
C ARG A 579 -22.91 20.33 -19.80
N GLU A 580 -24.24 20.31 -19.79
CA GLU A 580 -25.08 21.49 -19.97
C GLU A 580 -24.86 22.52 -18.85
N ILE A 581 -24.77 22.10 -17.60
CA ILE A 581 -24.51 22.97 -16.45
C ILE A 581 -23.12 23.61 -16.59
N GLN A 582 -22.10 22.84 -16.94
CA GLN A 582 -20.72 23.30 -17.12
C GLN A 582 -20.62 24.32 -18.29
N GLN A 583 -21.28 24.04 -19.41
CA GLN A 583 -21.30 24.95 -20.53
C GLN A 583 -22.05 26.25 -20.22
N ALA A 584 -23.15 26.19 -19.48
CA ALA A 584 -23.89 27.37 -19.06
C ALA A 584 -23.03 28.24 -18.14
N TYR A 585 -22.39 27.65 -17.15
CA TYR A 585 -21.48 28.32 -16.22
C TYR A 585 -20.32 29.00 -16.95
N ASN A 586 -19.64 28.28 -17.87
CA ASN A 586 -18.52 28.82 -18.64
C ASN A 586 -18.94 30.03 -19.49
N ARG A 587 -20.14 29.96 -20.12
CA ARG A 587 -20.68 31.07 -20.91
C ARG A 587 -21.00 32.30 -20.05
N GLU A 588 -21.61 32.08 -18.88
CA GLU A 588 -21.98 33.13 -17.95
C GLU A 588 -20.76 33.87 -17.39
N HIS A 589 -19.70 33.12 -17.08
CA HIS A 589 -18.47 33.67 -16.47
C HIS A 589 -17.36 33.98 -17.50
N GLY A 590 -17.58 33.74 -18.78
CA GLY A 590 -16.58 33.99 -19.84
C GLY A 590 -15.34 33.11 -19.69
N ILE A 591 -15.50 31.88 -19.20
CA ILE A 591 -14.39 30.95 -18.97
C ILE A 591 -14.12 30.16 -20.26
N ASP A 592 -12.88 30.19 -20.72
CA ASP A 592 -12.38 29.34 -21.79
C ASP A 592 -11.68 28.12 -21.20
N PRO A 593 -12.11 26.88 -21.55
CA PRO A 593 -11.53 25.67 -21.01
C PRO A 593 -10.03 25.57 -21.25
N GLN A 594 -9.26 25.39 -20.19
CA GLN A 594 -7.80 25.28 -20.29
C GLN A 594 -7.36 23.82 -20.13
N PRO A 595 -6.42 23.34 -20.95
CA PRO A 595 -5.88 21.99 -20.79
C PRO A 595 -5.13 21.87 -19.46
N LEU A 596 -5.38 20.78 -18.75
CA LEU A 596 -4.65 20.43 -17.54
C LEU A 596 -3.20 20.05 -17.93
N ARG A 597 -2.21 20.79 -17.46
CA ARG A 597 -0.80 20.45 -17.60
C ARG A 597 -0.26 19.99 -16.25
N LYS A 598 -0.26 18.69 -16.01
CA LYS A 598 0.41 18.07 -14.84
C LYS A 598 1.81 17.61 -15.24
N LYS A 599 2.82 17.92 -14.43
CA LYS A 599 4.17 17.36 -14.62
C LYS A 599 4.10 15.83 -14.59
N ILE A 600 4.73 15.18 -15.54
CA ILE A 600 4.70 13.71 -15.69
C ILE A 600 5.52 13.01 -14.58
N ALA A 601 6.31 13.80 -13.83
CA ALA A 601 7.31 13.30 -12.87
C ALA A 601 6.76 12.82 -11.51
N ASP A 602 5.52 13.17 -11.11
CA ASP A 602 5.17 13.20 -9.68
C ASP A 602 4.89 11.84 -9.00
N ILE A 603 4.49 10.81 -9.72
CA ILE A 603 4.18 9.49 -9.09
C ILE A 603 5.37 8.54 -9.16
N THR A 604 6.13 8.59 -10.26
CA THR A 604 7.31 7.74 -10.45
C THR A 604 8.54 8.25 -9.71
N ASP A 605 8.65 9.55 -9.47
CA ASP A 605 9.78 10.11 -8.71
C ASP A 605 9.71 9.73 -7.23
N VAL A 606 8.51 9.55 -6.66
CA VAL A 606 8.36 9.06 -5.27
C VAL A 606 8.73 7.58 -5.18
N LEU A 607 8.23 6.74 -6.11
CA LEU A 607 8.58 5.32 -6.16
C LEU A 607 10.03 5.08 -6.60
N ALA A 608 10.57 5.91 -7.51
CA ALA A 608 11.96 5.82 -7.94
C ALA A 608 12.94 6.39 -6.90
N ARG A 609 12.55 7.39 -6.11
CA ARG A 609 13.31 7.85 -4.95
C ARG A 609 13.33 6.78 -3.86
N GLU A 610 12.21 6.14 -3.57
CA GLU A 610 12.16 4.99 -2.66
C GLU A 610 13.08 3.84 -3.13
N GLU A 611 13.15 3.56 -4.44
CA GLU A 611 14.09 2.58 -4.99
C GLU A 611 15.54 3.09 -5.03
N GLU A 612 15.79 4.36 -5.36
CA GLU A 612 17.12 4.95 -5.34
C GLU A 612 17.67 5.09 -3.92
N ASP A 613 16.87 5.54 -2.97
CA ASP A 613 17.24 5.61 -1.55
C ASP A 613 17.52 4.21 -1.00
N THR A 614 16.71 3.22 -1.37
CA THR A 614 16.96 1.81 -1.02
C THR A 614 18.22 1.27 -1.68
N ARG A 615 18.49 1.62 -2.95
CA ARG A 615 19.73 1.23 -3.65
C ARG A 615 20.97 1.92 -3.09
N GLU A 616 20.88 3.19 -2.72
CA GLU A 616 21.98 3.92 -2.05
C GLU A 616 22.29 3.32 -0.69
N LEU A 617 21.27 3.05 0.13
CA LEU A 617 21.41 2.38 1.42
C LEU A 617 22.04 0.98 1.28
N LEU A 618 21.66 0.21 0.26
CA LEU A 618 22.25 -1.09 -0.04
C LEU A 618 23.70 -0.97 -0.56
N GLN A 619 24.04 0.09 -1.28
CA GLN A 619 25.43 0.35 -1.73
C GLN A 619 26.32 0.81 -0.58
N LEU A 620 25.83 1.64 0.33
CA LEU A 620 26.53 2.06 1.55
C LEU A 620 26.80 0.86 2.48
N ARG A 621 25.84 -0.06 2.61
CA ARG A 621 26.00 -1.32 3.37
C ARG A 621 27.10 -2.23 2.76
N LYS A 622 27.31 -2.19 1.44
CA LYS A 622 28.41 -2.93 0.75
C LYS A 622 29.79 -2.32 0.99
N ILE A 623 29.88 -1.00 1.07
CA ILE A 623 31.14 -0.30 1.35
C ILE A 623 31.57 -0.58 2.80
N GLY A 624 30.65 -0.61 3.77
CA GLY A 624 30.93 -0.98 5.16
C GLY A 624 31.46 -2.42 5.33
N LYS A 625 30.91 -3.39 4.60
CA LYS A 625 31.36 -4.80 4.64
C LYS A 625 32.70 -5.02 3.96
N LYS A 626 33.11 -4.23 2.97
CA LYS A 626 34.44 -4.31 2.36
C LYS A 626 35.53 -3.68 3.25
N GLY A 627 35.20 -2.71 4.08
CA GLY A 627 36.13 -2.06 5.02
C GLY A 627 36.57 -2.97 6.20
N ALA A 628 35.77 -3.97 6.57
CA ALA A 628 36.02 -4.83 7.73
C ALA A 628 36.93 -6.05 7.45
N ARG A 629 37.37 -6.27 6.22
CA ARG A 629 38.19 -7.46 5.82
C ARG A 629 39.63 -7.20 5.41
N THR A 630 40.16 -5.98 5.50
CA THR A 630 41.56 -5.70 5.16
C THR A 630 42.24 -4.83 6.19
N VAL A 631 42.55 -5.43 7.36
CA VAL A 631 43.68 -4.99 8.19
C VAL A 631 44.52 -6.20 8.53
N SER A 632 45.38 -6.61 7.61
CA SER A 632 46.71 -7.18 7.93
C SER A 632 47.58 -7.16 6.68
N ALA A 633 48.68 -6.43 6.83
CA ALA A 633 49.96 -6.53 6.15
C ALA A 633 50.14 -5.90 4.75
N GLY A 634 51.01 -4.88 4.70
CA GLY A 634 52.00 -4.72 3.65
C GLY A 634 51.86 -3.50 2.75
N ALA A 635 52.59 -2.46 3.09
CA ALA A 635 52.86 -1.27 2.23
C ALA A 635 53.46 -1.64 0.88
N LYS A 636 52.98 -0.98 -0.18
CA LYS A 636 53.82 -0.27 -1.17
C LYS A 636 53.00 0.40 -2.30
N THR A 637 53.22 1.66 -2.38
CA THR A 637 53.19 2.67 -3.48
C THR A 637 52.76 2.25 -4.89
N GLY A 638 51.85 3.09 -5.49
CA GLY A 638 51.94 3.40 -6.90
C GLY A 638 50.66 3.64 -7.66
N SER A 639 50.42 4.92 -8.02
CA SER A 639 49.85 5.42 -9.26
C SER A 639 48.39 5.15 -9.64
N ALA A 640 47.70 6.27 -9.82
CA ALA A 640 46.35 6.40 -10.39
C ALA A 640 46.26 5.93 -11.85
N THR A 641 45.17 5.24 -12.16
CA THR A 641 44.54 5.33 -13.48
C THR A 641 43.10 4.83 -13.44
N SER A 642 42.26 5.52 -14.16
CA SER A 642 40.83 5.37 -14.38
C SER A 642 40.40 3.92 -14.64
N SER A 643 39.35 3.44 -13.95
CA SER A 643 38.72 2.15 -14.24
C SER A 643 37.44 2.30 -15.01
N LYS A 644 37.46 1.71 -16.18
CA LYS A 644 36.32 1.38 -17.03
C LYS A 644 35.42 0.35 -16.35
N ILE A 645 34.14 0.46 -16.59
CA ILE A 645 33.08 -0.50 -16.26
C ILE A 645 33.50 -1.91 -16.76
N ALA A 646 33.49 -2.88 -15.87
CA ALA A 646 33.79 -4.29 -16.21
C ALA A 646 32.51 -4.93 -16.79
N THR A 647 32.56 -5.22 -18.07
CA THR A 647 31.67 -6.13 -18.79
C THR A 647 31.88 -7.57 -18.31
N SER A 648 30.77 -8.36 -18.32
CA SER A 648 30.71 -9.81 -18.09
C SER A 648 31.89 -10.60 -18.64
N THR A 649 32.38 -11.58 -17.89
CA THR A 649 33.45 -12.45 -18.35
C THR A 649 32.97 -13.38 -19.47
N PRO A 650 33.79 -13.63 -20.52
CA PRO A 650 33.42 -14.46 -21.67
C PRO A 650 33.06 -15.92 -21.34
N GLU A 651 33.47 -16.43 -20.18
CA GLU A 651 33.23 -17.80 -19.76
C GLU A 651 31.78 -18.07 -19.30
N SER A 652 31.09 -17.07 -18.78
CA SER A 652 29.69 -17.24 -18.34
C SER A 652 28.69 -17.23 -19.49
N GLU A 653 28.94 -16.44 -20.54
CA GLU A 653 28.11 -16.40 -21.75
C GLU A 653 28.28 -17.67 -22.62
N ASP A 654 29.50 -18.26 -22.66
CA ASP A 654 29.77 -19.49 -23.41
C ASP A 654 29.16 -20.74 -22.74
N LEU A 655 29.03 -20.75 -21.40
CA LEU A 655 28.37 -21.82 -20.66
C LEU A 655 26.85 -21.77 -20.83
N LEU A 656 26.25 -20.56 -20.83
CA LEU A 656 24.81 -20.37 -21.08
C LEU A 656 24.46 -20.76 -22.53
N ALA A 657 25.26 -20.29 -23.49
CA ALA A 657 25.08 -20.62 -24.90
C ALA A 657 25.19 -22.11 -25.19
N ARG A 658 26.06 -22.83 -24.48
CA ARG A 658 26.21 -24.30 -24.58
C ARG A 658 25.04 -25.04 -23.93
N ALA A 659 24.51 -24.54 -22.82
CA ALA A 659 23.31 -25.11 -22.17
C ALA A 659 22.06 -24.89 -23.04
N GLU A 660 21.86 -23.68 -23.55
CA GLU A 660 20.75 -23.36 -24.47
C GLU A 660 20.84 -24.13 -25.80
N ALA A 661 22.05 -24.34 -26.31
CA ALA A 661 22.26 -25.11 -27.52
C ALA A 661 21.97 -26.62 -27.33
N ARG A 662 22.24 -27.20 -26.16
CA ARG A 662 21.89 -28.59 -25.83
C ARG A 662 20.37 -28.77 -25.68
N VAL A 663 19.70 -27.86 -24.97
CA VAL A 663 18.24 -27.88 -24.80
C VAL A 663 17.50 -27.72 -26.13
N ARG A 664 18.05 -26.95 -27.06
CA ARG A 664 17.45 -26.78 -28.42
C ARG A 664 17.74 -27.91 -29.41
N ALA A 665 18.82 -28.66 -29.19
CA ALA A 665 19.23 -29.71 -30.11
C ALA A 665 18.52 -31.06 -29.92
N ASP A 666 18.15 -31.36 -28.66
CA ASP A 666 17.61 -32.68 -28.29
C ASP A 666 16.23 -32.56 -27.64
N GLY A 667 15.23 -31.99 -28.21
CA GLY A 667 13.87 -31.77 -27.65
C GLY A 667 13.62 -32.45 -26.30
N LEU A 668 13.28 -31.69 -25.29
CA LEU A 668 13.12 -32.03 -23.86
C LEU A 668 12.34 -33.32 -23.53
N ALA A 669 11.59 -33.86 -24.48
CA ALA A 669 10.81 -35.09 -24.32
C ALA A 669 11.60 -36.41 -24.33
N ALA A 670 12.94 -36.37 -24.46
CA ALA A 670 13.76 -37.57 -24.62
C ALA A 670 14.91 -37.71 -23.53
N ALA A 671 15.00 -36.76 -22.58
CA ALA A 671 16.04 -36.84 -21.55
C ALA A 671 15.60 -37.80 -20.41
N PRO A 672 16.51 -38.69 -19.91
CA PRO A 672 16.23 -39.49 -18.71
C PRO A 672 15.95 -38.58 -17.50
N ALA A 673 15.09 -39.01 -16.59
CA ALA A 673 14.74 -38.24 -15.39
C ALA A 673 15.93 -37.90 -14.48
N GLU A 674 16.98 -38.74 -14.50
CA GLU A 674 18.24 -38.52 -13.79
C GLU A 674 19.02 -37.32 -14.38
N ASP A 675 19.07 -37.16 -15.70
CA ASP A 675 19.74 -36.03 -16.36
C ASP A 675 19.04 -34.72 -16.08
N LEU A 676 17.68 -34.75 -15.93
CA LEU A 676 16.88 -33.59 -15.59
C LEU A 676 17.08 -33.16 -14.13
N LEU A 677 17.28 -34.12 -13.23
CA LEU A 677 17.59 -33.85 -11.81
C LEU A 677 18.98 -33.22 -11.68
N ASP A 678 19.99 -33.75 -12.40
CA ASP A 678 21.34 -33.20 -12.40
C ASP A 678 21.35 -31.77 -12.97
N LEU A 679 20.58 -31.51 -14.01
CA LEU A 679 20.44 -30.16 -14.60
C LEU A 679 19.79 -29.18 -13.61
N ILE A 680 18.72 -29.59 -12.91
CA ILE A 680 18.05 -28.80 -11.89
C ILE A 680 19.01 -28.46 -10.75
N GLU A 681 19.85 -29.39 -10.33
CA GLU A 681 20.83 -29.16 -9.25
C GLU A 681 21.94 -28.18 -9.69
N GLN A 682 22.48 -28.33 -10.91
CA GLN A 682 23.43 -27.40 -11.49
C GLN A 682 22.89 -25.99 -11.67
N MET A 683 21.68 -25.87 -12.16
CA MET A 683 21.02 -24.54 -12.31
C MET A 683 20.69 -23.89 -10.98
N ASN A 684 20.32 -24.65 -9.94
CA ASN A 684 20.15 -24.13 -8.59
C ASN A 684 21.47 -23.55 -8.04
N GLU A 685 22.59 -24.24 -8.25
CA GLU A 685 23.88 -23.73 -7.81
C GLU A 685 24.31 -22.49 -8.60
N GLN A 686 24.06 -22.46 -9.93
CA GLN A 686 24.32 -21.27 -10.75
C GLN A 686 23.47 -20.09 -10.35
N MET A 687 22.18 -20.30 -10.04
CA MET A 687 21.28 -19.26 -9.54
C MET A 687 21.79 -18.69 -8.22
N ARG A 688 22.26 -19.56 -7.30
CA ARG A 688 22.83 -19.14 -6.02
C ARG A 688 24.10 -18.33 -6.21
N VAL A 689 25.00 -18.77 -7.08
CA VAL A 689 26.26 -18.06 -7.42
C VAL A 689 25.95 -16.71 -8.10
N ALA A 690 24.97 -16.68 -9.00
CA ALA A 690 24.53 -15.43 -9.64
C ALA A 690 23.95 -14.45 -8.60
N ALA A 691 23.13 -14.92 -7.65
CA ALA A 691 22.60 -14.10 -6.57
C ALA A 691 23.71 -13.61 -5.62
N GLU A 692 24.68 -14.46 -5.25
CA GLU A 692 25.84 -14.08 -4.43
C GLU A 692 26.73 -13.04 -5.13
N ASN A 693 26.82 -13.09 -6.46
CA ASN A 693 27.55 -12.13 -7.29
C ASN A 693 26.71 -10.91 -7.70
N LEU A 694 25.48 -10.79 -7.18
CA LEU A 694 24.57 -9.67 -7.41
C LEU A 694 24.12 -9.50 -8.88
N GLN A 695 24.11 -10.58 -9.63
CA GLN A 695 23.60 -10.68 -11.00
C GLN A 695 22.10 -11.04 -10.93
N PHE A 696 21.26 -10.14 -10.41
CA PHE A 696 19.85 -10.44 -10.09
C PHE A 696 19.00 -10.78 -11.32
N GLU A 697 19.28 -10.17 -12.48
CA GLU A 697 18.59 -10.52 -13.73
C GLU A 697 18.89 -11.95 -14.16
N LEU A 698 20.15 -12.37 -14.04
CA LEU A 698 20.56 -13.74 -14.35
C LEU A 698 19.97 -14.72 -13.33
N ALA A 699 19.98 -14.38 -12.04
CA ALA A 699 19.39 -15.20 -10.99
C ALA A 699 17.87 -15.36 -11.17
N ALA A 700 17.17 -14.30 -11.59
CA ALA A 700 15.74 -14.33 -11.88
C ALA A 700 15.42 -15.21 -13.10
N ARG A 701 16.18 -15.10 -14.19
CA ARG A 701 16.04 -15.97 -15.36
C ARG A 701 16.23 -17.45 -15.00
N LEU A 702 17.32 -17.76 -14.29
CA LEU A 702 17.62 -19.13 -13.86
C LEU A 702 16.54 -19.69 -12.92
N ARG A 703 15.94 -18.84 -12.07
CA ARG A 703 14.79 -19.22 -11.22
C ARG A 703 13.58 -19.62 -12.05
N ASP A 704 13.23 -18.82 -13.06
CA ASP A 704 12.05 -19.05 -13.89
C ASP A 704 12.23 -20.30 -14.74
N GLU A 705 13.40 -20.52 -15.32
CA GLU A 705 13.77 -21.75 -16.03
C GLU A 705 13.77 -22.99 -15.12
N LEU A 706 14.23 -22.85 -13.86
CA LEU A 706 14.15 -23.90 -12.85
C LEU A 706 12.70 -24.28 -12.50
N ALA A 707 11.79 -23.30 -12.46
CA ALA A 707 10.37 -23.55 -12.20
C ALA A 707 9.75 -24.39 -13.33
N ASP A 708 10.11 -24.11 -14.58
CA ASP A 708 9.62 -24.85 -15.74
C ASP A 708 10.19 -26.28 -15.78
N LEU A 709 11.48 -26.46 -15.53
CA LEU A 709 12.11 -27.80 -15.46
C LEU A 709 11.53 -28.65 -14.32
N LYS A 710 11.27 -28.08 -13.16
CA LYS A 710 10.61 -28.79 -12.05
C LYS A 710 9.17 -29.18 -12.36
N LYS A 711 8.46 -28.36 -13.12
CA LYS A 711 7.11 -28.68 -13.60
C LYS A 711 7.13 -29.85 -14.57
N GLU A 712 8.10 -29.87 -15.47
CA GLU A 712 8.27 -30.94 -16.48
C GLU A 712 8.66 -32.26 -15.82
N LEU A 713 9.57 -32.25 -14.86
CA LEU A 713 9.92 -33.42 -14.05
C LEU A 713 8.71 -34.00 -13.29
N ARG A 714 7.81 -33.13 -12.80
CA ARG A 714 6.53 -33.60 -12.18
C ARG A 714 5.65 -34.30 -13.20
N LEU A 715 5.46 -33.73 -14.37
CA LEU A 715 4.67 -34.32 -15.44
C LEU A 715 5.24 -35.66 -15.91
N MET A 716 6.56 -35.80 -15.98
CA MET A 716 7.22 -37.07 -16.30
C MET A 716 7.01 -38.11 -15.18
N LYS A 717 7.06 -37.73 -13.92
CA LYS A 717 6.75 -38.63 -12.78
C LYS A 717 5.30 -39.08 -12.77
N GLU A 718 4.37 -38.18 -13.08
CA GLU A 718 2.94 -38.49 -13.18
C GLU A 718 2.62 -39.37 -14.38
N ALA A 719 3.41 -39.26 -15.47
CA ALA A 719 3.30 -40.09 -16.67
C ALA A 719 3.97 -41.48 -16.54
N GLY A 720 4.64 -41.77 -15.42
CA GLY A 720 5.29 -43.04 -15.16
C GLY A 720 6.59 -43.28 -15.94
N HIS A 721 7.26 -42.21 -16.39
CA HIS A 721 8.51 -42.24 -17.14
C HIS A 721 9.73 -41.81 -16.27
N ALA A 722 9.59 -41.75 -14.93
CA ALA A 722 10.67 -41.45 -13.99
C ALA A 722 10.79 -42.53 -12.92
#